data_b201b2cd2f0f1f2117f0a6c7531e72b9
#
_entry.id   b201b2cd2f0f1f2117f0a6c7531e72b9
#
_cell.length_a   1.000
_cell.length_b   1.000
_cell.length_c   1.000
_cell.angle_alpha   90.00
_cell.angle_beta   90.00
_cell.angle_gamma   90.00
#
_symmetry.space_group_name_H-M   'P 1'
#
loop_
_entity.id
_entity.type
_entity.pdbx_description
1 polymer ?
#
loop_
_entity_poly.entity_id
_entity_poly.type
_entity_poly.pdbx_seq_one_letter_code
_entity_poly.pdbx_strand_id
1 'polypeptide(L)'
;MDRFLLSERSNYLGNTGAERIDKLLKLLPIVTLVVTLVTFVAFVVAYKNRQERPAYVVETHESQVEGRLVMVEGVQVVEFLGIPFAESTAGPNRFRRPVARSLPRKLSARRLGPPCFQKRDGVNATNASSPVETSEEMTTSADDGTLPASNDTRQPLSSVAAVVSETSVGDLRSTSRISSPAPWEDREQSSEDCLHLNIWVPHMESGNASTSSDSGEAKDHGPKRPVIVFFHGGGFQTGSNSDPRYDGRYLSALGGVVVVVPNYRIGSLAFISSSSDVDEDEPGNLALLDQWMALEWVRSYIGDFDGDPGCIVVAGAGSGASSLALHLLSPEAQGTVMGLRRFVLHSSSAFGPFADQSVPRQSQQILIPLARSVGCTGSGAPELLRCLRTVSADTLASLELGPGRSFEPTFESQYLPDTPSGLLLKIPPFRKQARGASVFASKHGHASFERLYVVPVVLVEVLMGNVANEGFQAFSSFNETVPSEISVDAVLHEFLPEELAKYGVRDAKALLRVYLNDTTGLSWDGMQSAVSHLLGDLLYVCPTRLLARYLSWGTDSQVHTFRMSQRMSYSDTETMTRYEDVDLVFGRPLRQPGSTEAEKILSREVIRAWSNFAKFGSLPAVNDSSSGSTIEWPSYTDNEEATVDISAVGFNLVPDEHRHHCFQLQALAAADIV
;
A
#
# COMPACT_ATOMS: atom_id res chain seq x y z
N MET A 1 -11.11 72.89 49.57
CA MET A 1 -9.83 72.76 48.85
C MET A 1 -9.65 71.37 48.26
N ASP A 2 -10.32 70.33 48.77
CA ASP A 2 -10.14 68.94 48.28
C ASP A 2 -10.93 68.52 47.05
N ARG A 3 -11.87 69.28 46.56
CA ARG A 3 -12.61 68.97 45.32
C ARG A 3 -11.94 69.50 44.02
N PHE A 4 -10.98 70.39 44.14
CA PHE A 4 -10.28 71.02 43.02
C PHE A 4 -9.05 70.14 42.57
N LEU A 5 -8.41 69.47 43.53
CA LEU A 5 -7.22 68.64 43.26
C LEU A 5 -7.54 67.26 42.64
N LEU A 6 -8.77 66.74 42.78
CA LEU A 6 -9.19 65.48 42.15
C LEU A 6 -9.63 65.65 40.69
N SER A 7 -10.08 66.87 40.29
CA SER A 7 -10.45 67.19 38.92
C SER A 7 -9.22 67.32 37.99
N GLU A 8 -8.13 67.93 38.48
CA GLU A 8 -6.91 68.05 37.65
C GLU A 8 -6.14 66.73 37.47
N ARG A 9 -6.13 65.82 38.46
CA ARG A 9 -5.51 64.52 38.31
C ARG A 9 -6.22 63.60 37.34
N SER A 10 -7.56 63.68 37.22
CA SER A 10 -8.35 62.90 36.28
C SER A 10 -8.12 63.34 34.82
N ASN A 11 -7.94 64.62 34.57
CA ASN A 11 -7.69 65.14 33.22
C ASN A 11 -6.22 64.89 32.76
N TYR A 12 -5.26 64.80 33.69
CA TYR A 12 -3.86 64.56 33.32
C TYR A 12 -3.60 63.10 32.98
N LEU A 13 -4.28 62.17 33.62
CA LEU A 13 -4.17 60.73 33.31
C LEU A 13 -4.92 60.33 32.06
N GLY A 14 -6.00 61.02 31.71
CA GLY A 14 -6.79 60.81 30.47
C GLY A 14 -6.04 61.22 29.19
N ASN A 15 -5.35 62.39 29.25
CA ASN A 15 -4.64 62.91 28.07
C ASN A 15 -3.37 62.13 27.75
N THR A 16 -2.63 61.63 28.77
CA THR A 16 -1.43 60.84 28.52
C THR A 16 -1.73 59.42 28.00
N GLY A 17 -2.92 58.87 28.31
CA GLY A 17 -3.39 57.60 27.81
C GLY A 17 -3.80 57.68 26.33
N ALA A 18 -4.54 58.74 25.99
CA ALA A 18 -4.99 58.98 24.60
C ALA A 18 -3.82 59.25 23.64
N GLU A 19 -2.82 60.05 24.07
CA GLU A 19 -1.62 60.28 23.26
C GLU A 19 -0.76 59.01 23.08
N ARG A 20 -0.70 58.12 24.06
CA ARG A 20 0.00 56.84 23.95
C ARG A 20 -0.72 55.91 22.98
N ILE A 21 -2.05 55.88 23.01
CA ILE A 21 -2.85 55.06 22.09
C ILE A 21 -2.73 55.62 20.67
N ASP A 22 -2.76 56.92 20.45
CA ASP A 22 -2.59 57.54 19.13
C ASP A 22 -1.17 57.27 18.54
N LYS A 23 -0.13 57.33 19.37
CA LYS A 23 1.24 56.92 18.96
C LYS A 23 1.34 55.45 18.63
N LEU A 24 0.68 54.56 19.39
CA LEU A 24 0.63 53.11 19.10
C LEU A 24 -0.16 52.84 17.80
N LEU A 25 -1.26 53.47 17.56
CA LEU A 25 -2.05 53.34 16.32
C LEU A 25 -1.29 53.82 15.07
N LYS A 26 -0.46 54.85 15.20
CA LYS A 26 0.41 55.36 14.13
C LYS A 26 1.63 54.43 13.87
N LEU A 27 2.07 53.70 14.87
CA LEU A 27 3.17 52.71 14.73
C LEU A 27 2.68 51.37 14.20
N LEU A 28 1.43 50.98 14.42
CA LEU A 28 0.85 49.70 14.02
C LEU A 28 1.06 49.38 12.53
N PRO A 29 0.77 50.27 11.55
CA PRO A 29 1.01 49.99 10.13
C PRO A 29 2.50 49.82 9.79
N ILE A 30 3.40 50.53 10.49
CA ILE A 30 4.83 50.41 10.28
C ILE A 30 5.32 49.06 10.80
N VAL A 31 4.86 48.65 11.97
CA VAL A 31 5.21 47.33 12.55
C VAL A 31 4.66 46.21 11.67
N THR A 32 3.44 46.31 11.19
CA THR A 32 2.82 45.34 10.27
C THR A 32 3.62 45.24 8.97
N LEU A 33 4.03 46.37 8.38
CA LEU A 33 4.84 46.42 7.17
C LEU A 33 6.21 45.75 7.37
N VAL A 34 6.87 46.03 8.50
CA VAL A 34 8.17 45.42 8.84
C VAL A 34 8.06 43.93 9.05
N VAL A 35 7.04 43.45 9.77
CA VAL A 35 6.79 42.02 9.98
C VAL A 35 6.49 41.33 8.66
N THR A 36 5.65 41.92 7.77
CA THR A 36 5.36 41.34 6.46
C THR A 36 6.61 41.30 5.57
N LEU A 37 7.45 42.31 5.60
CA LEU A 37 8.71 42.35 4.85
C LEU A 37 9.71 41.28 5.35
N VAL A 38 9.84 41.16 6.67
CA VAL A 38 10.71 40.15 7.30
C VAL A 38 10.24 38.73 6.97
N THR A 39 8.93 38.48 7.06
CA THR A 39 8.36 37.16 6.69
C THR A 39 8.52 36.88 5.21
N PHE A 40 8.33 37.89 4.35
CA PHE A 40 8.57 37.76 2.90
C PHE A 40 10.04 37.47 2.59
N VAL A 41 10.98 38.20 3.18
CA VAL A 41 12.41 37.95 3.03
C VAL A 41 12.80 36.58 3.56
N ALA A 42 12.30 36.18 4.72
CA ALA A 42 12.53 34.84 5.26
C ALA A 42 11.96 33.76 4.33
N PHE A 43 10.79 33.98 3.75
CA PHE A 43 10.19 33.08 2.76
C PHE A 43 11.05 33.01 1.48
N VAL A 44 11.52 34.15 0.94
CA VAL A 44 12.37 34.19 -0.25
C VAL A 44 13.72 33.50 0.01
N VAL A 45 14.33 33.73 1.18
CA VAL A 45 15.57 33.09 1.58
C VAL A 45 15.37 31.57 1.77
N ALA A 46 14.30 31.17 2.42
CA ALA A 46 13.94 29.75 2.58
C ALA A 46 13.64 29.09 1.22
N TYR A 47 12.93 29.78 0.33
CA TYR A 47 12.66 29.32 -1.03
C TYR A 47 13.94 29.20 -1.87
N LYS A 48 14.84 30.18 -1.78
CA LYS A 48 16.13 30.16 -2.48
C LYS A 48 17.04 29.05 -1.94
N ASN A 49 17.16 28.89 -0.61
CA ASN A 49 17.89 27.82 0.02
C ASN A 49 17.32 26.42 -0.29
N ARG A 50 16.02 26.33 -0.57
CA ARG A 50 15.37 25.08 -0.99
C ARG A 50 15.74 24.70 -2.44
N GLN A 51 16.03 25.68 -3.30
CA GLN A 51 16.46 25.45 -4.68
C GLN A 51 17.96 25.23 -4.84
N GLU A 52 18.79 25.72 -3.91
CA GLU A 52 20.26 25.69 -4.00
C GLU A 52 20.89 24.50 -3.23
N ARG A 53 20.13 23.41 -2.93
CA ARG A 53 20.78 22.20 -2.41
C ARG A 53 21.74 21.66 -3.47
N PRO A 54 22.99 21.27 -3.09
CA PRO A 54 24.00 20.84 -4.05
C PRO A 54 23.46 19.71 -4.91
N ALA A 55 23.57 19.87 -6.21
CA ALA A 55 23.27 18.84 -7.18
C ALA A 55 24.31 17.72 -7.05
N TYR A 56 23.84 16.49 -7.00
CA TYR A 56 24.69 15.31 -7.10
C TYR A 56 24.40 14.63 -8.43
N VAL A 57 25.41 14.41 -9.25
CA VAL A 57 25.25 13.83 -10.59
C VAL A 57 25.89 12.46 -10.62
N VAL A 58 25.10 11.48 -11.03
CA VAL A 58 25.56 10.13 -11.36
C VAL A 58 25.58 9.96 -12.86
N GLU A 59 26.68 9.45 -13.38
CA GLU A 59 26.80 9.05 -14.78
C GLU A 59 26.43 7.56 -14.89
N THR A 60 25.32 7.29 -15.55
CA THR A 60 24.95 5.95 -15.95
C THR A 60 25.48 5.67 -17.36
N HIS A 61 25.41 4.45 -17.81
CA HIS A 61 25.81 4.09 -19.18
C HIS A 61 25.01 4.80 -20.28
N GLU A 62 23.85 5.41 -19.97
CA GLU A 62 22.99 6.11 -20.94
C GLU A 62 22.78 7.59 -20.62
N SER A 63 22.87 7.99 -19.33
CA SER A 63 22.37 9.27 -18.86
C SER A 63 23.22 9.89 -17.76
N GLN A 64 23.19 11.23 -17.68
CA GLN A 64 23.57 11.96 -16.48
C GLN A 64 22.32 12.18 -15.63
N VAL A 65 22.24 11.54 -14.47
CA VAL A 65 21.10 11.64 -13.56
C VAL A 65 21.45 12.56 -12.41
N GLU A 66 20.72 13.67 -12.31
CA GLU A 66 20.90 14.69 -11.28
C GLU A 66 19.96 14.43 -10.09
N GLY A 67 20.54 14.08 -8.94
CA GLY A 67 19.85 13.97 -7.65
C GLY A 67 20.11 15.16 -6.73
N ARG A 68 19.69 15.05 -5.50
CA ARG A 68 19.98 16.04 -4.45
C ARG A 68 20.54 15.38 -3.18
N LEU A 69 21.48 16.08 -2.55
CA LEU A 69 22.09 15.66 -1.30
C LEU A 69 21.24 16.16 -0.12
N VAL A 70 20.94 15.28 0.83
CA VAL A 70 20.22 15.59 2.07
C VAL A 70 20.98 15.03 3.27
N MET A 71 20.83 15.67 4.43
CA MET A 71 21.39 15.18 5.70
C MET A 71 20.32 14.49 6.52
N VAL A 72 20.63 13.30 7.04
CA VAL A 72 19.76 12.49 7.90
C VAL A 72 20.56 11.99 9.09
N GLU A 73 20.29 12.50 10.27
CA GLU A 73 21.01 12.15 11.51
C GLU A 73 22.55 12.15 11.37
N GLY A 74 23.09 13.14 10.64
CA GLY A 74 24.54 13.28 10.43
C GLY A 74 25.09 12.44 9.26
N VAL A 75 24.27 11.63 8.61
CA VAL A 75 24.64 10.87 7.40
C VAL A 75 24.16 11.61 6.16
N GLN A 76 25.01 11.74 5.17
CA GLN A 76 24.63 12.26 3.86
C GLN A 76 23.89 11.17 3.08
N VAL A 77 22.75 11.53 2.46
CA VAL A 77 21.98 10.66 1.57
C VAL A 77 21.76 11.40 0.26
N VAL A 78 22.04 10.75 -0.85
CA VAL A 78 21.65 11.24 -2.18
C VAL A 78 20.29 10.65 -2.52
N GLU A 79 19.33 11.50 -2.86
CA GLU A 79 18.02 11.06 -3.32
C GLU A 79 17.84 11.39 -4.81
N PHE A 80 17.40 10.40 -5.56
CA PHE A 80 17.00 10.49 -6.96
C PHE A 80 15.52 10.15 -7.03
N LEU A 81 14.69 11.11 -7.39
CA LEU A 81 13.24 11.01 -7.31
C LEU A 81 12.61 11.10 -8.70
N GLY A 82 11.64 10.23 -8.98
CA GLY A 82 10.87 10.26 -10.21
C GLY A 82 11.65 9.81 -11.46
N ILE A 83 12.55 8.82 -11.32
CA ILE A 83 13.25 8.23 -12.47
C ILE A 83 12.25 7.34 -13.24
N PRO A 84 11.96 7.60 -14.53
CA PRO A 84 11.09 6.74 -15.33
C PRO A 84 11.83 5.44 -15.69
N PHE A 85 11.18 4.29 -15.46
CA PHE A 85 11.71 2.97 -15.84
C PHE A 85 10.98 2.35 -17.03
N ALA A 86 9.82 2.88 -17.38
CA ALA A 86 9.02 2.42 -18.51
C ALA A 86 8.45 3.60 -19.30
N GLU A 87 8.07 3.35 -20.55
CA GLU A 87 7.32 4.30 -21.37
C GLU A 87 5.94 4.58 -20.77
N SER A 88 5.36 5.73 -21.14
CA SER A 88 4.00 6.08 -20.71
C SER A 88 2.99 5.00 -21.10
N THR A 89 2.15 4.63 -20.15
CA THR A 89 1.07 3.65 -20.35
C THR A 89 -0.23 4.29 -20.88
N ALA A 90 -0.18 5.57 -21.26
CA ALA A 90 -1.32 6.29 -21.80
C ALA A 90 -1.66 5.91 -23.25
N GLY A 91 -2.88 6.19 -23.66
CA GLY A 91 -3.34 6.08 -25.04
C GLY A 91 -3.22 4.67 -25.63
N PRO A 92 -2.42 4.47 -26.70
CA PRO A 92 -2.26 3.16 -27.35
C PRO A 92 -1.65 2.09 -26.44
N ASN A 93 -0.86 2.50 -25.44
CA ASN A 93 -0.19 1.61 -24.50
C ASN A 93 -1.08 1.21 -23.30
N ARG A 94 -2.27 1.80 -23.17
CA ARG A 94 -3.20 1.44 -22.11
C ARG A 94 -3.64 -0.03 -22.25
N PHE A 95 -3.67 -0.75 -21.14
CA PHE A 95 -3.95 -2.19 -21.02
C PHE A 95 -2.92 -3.09 -21.71
N ARG A 96 -1.71 -2.57 -22.00
CA ARG A 96 -0.62 -3.34 -22.58
C ARG A 96 0.52 -3.57 -21.58
N ARG A 97 1.38 -4.54 -21.89
CA ARG A 97 2.64 -4.76 -21.18
C ARG A 97 3.43 -3.45 -21.10
N PRO A 98 4.13 -3.19 -19.98
CA PRO A 98 5.05 -2.06 -19.91
C PRO A 98 6.17 -2.25 -20.94
N VAL A 99 6.66 -1.13 -21.45
CA VAL A 99 7.78 -1.09 -22.40
C VAL A 99 8.93 -0.35 -21.74
N ALA A 100 10.12 -0.94 -21.74
CA ALA A 100 11.30 -0.32 -21.15
C ALA A 100 11.61 1.03 -21.82
N ARG A 101 11.96 2.03 -21.00
CA ARG A 101 12.29 3.38 -21.45
C ARG A 101 13.78 3.64 -21.32
N SER A 102 14.41 4.08 -22.40
CA SER A 102 15.76 4.61 -22.35
C SER A 102 15.78 5.97 -21.66
N LEU A 103 16.75 6.19 -20.77
CA LEU A 103 16.88 7.47 -20.08
C LEU A 103 17.37 8.57 -21.03
N PRO A 104 16.86 9.81 -20.91
CA PRO A 104 17.38 10.94 -21.68
C PRO A 104 18.85 11.22 -21.27
N ARG A 105 19.66 11.77 -22.17
CA ARG A 105 21.09 12.06 -21.90
C ARG A 105 21.34 12.84 -20.60
N LYS A 106 20.36 13.66 -20.17
CA LYS A 106 20.34 14.36 -18.88
C LYS A 106 18.97 14.25 -18.27
N LEU A 107 18.91 13.75 -17.05
CA LEU A 107 17.67 13.58 -16.29
C LEU A 107 17.80 14.32 -14.96
N SER A 108 16.87 15.23 -14.68
CA SER A 108 16.74 15.82 -13.35
C SER A 108 15.80 14.97 -12.48
N ALA A 109 16.37 14.16 -11.61
CA ALA A 109 15.67 13.28 -10.67
C ALA A 109 15.58 13.94 -9.28
N ARG A 110 15.04 15.15 -9.20
CA ARG A 110 14.96 15.97 -7.97
C ARG A 110 13.54 16.13 -7.42
N ARG A 111 12.54 15.58 -8.11
CA ARG A 111 11.12 15.66 -7.75
C ARG A 111 10.47 14.29 -7.90
N LEU A 112 9.55 13.99 -7.02
CA LEU A 112 8.71 12.80 -7.14
C LEU A 112 7.97 12.79 -8.48
N GLY A 113 7.84 11.61 -9.07
CA GLY A 113 6.96 11.38 -10.20
C GLY A 113 5.49 11.39 -9.78
N PRO A 114 4.55 11.47 -10.74
CA PRO A 114 3.13 11.43 -10.43
C PRO A 114 2.71 10.04 -9.92
N PRO A 115 1.72 9.98 -9.02
CA PRO A 115 1.06 8.72 -8.67
C PRO A 115 0.28 8.18 -9.88
N CYS A 116 0.08 6.86 -9.91
CA CYS A 116 -0.82 6.25 -10.88
C CYS A 116 -2.27 6.62 -10.58
N PHE A 117 -3.12 6.63 -11.62
CA PHE A 117 -4.55 6.86 -11.42
C PHE A 117 -5.15 5.85 -10.46
N GLN A 118 -5.96 6.32 -9.51
CA GLN A 118 -6.58 5.54 -8.45
C GLN A 118 -7.96 6.08 -8.06
N LYS A 119 -8.77 5.26 -7.38
CA LYS A 119 -10.12 5.63 -6.92
C LYS A 119 -10.06 6.79 -5.92
N ARG A 120 -11.07 7.67 -5.93
CA ARG A 120 -11.24 8.76 -4.94
C ARG A 120 -11.98 8.26 -3.71
N ASP A 121 -11.38 8.42 -2.56
CA ASP A 121 -12.13 8.32 -1.33
C ASP A 121 -13.00 9.58 -1.16
N GLY A 122 -14.33 9.41 -1.04
CA GLY A 122 -15.27 10.47 -0.65
C GLY A 122 -15.98 11.28 -1.73
N VAL A 123 -15.92 10.91 -3.00
CA VAL A 123 -16.79 11.51 -4.04
C VAL A 123 -17.80 10.48 -4.52
N ASN A 124 -19.03 10.58 -4.01
CA ASN A 124 -20.16 9.81 -4.53
C ASN A 124 -20.36 10.12 -6.03
N ALA A 125 -20.44 9.08 -6.84
CA ALA A 125 -20.60 9.11 -8.30
C ALA A 125 -21.98 9.67 -8.77
N THR A 126 -22.67 10.46 -7.95
CA THR A 126 -24.03 10.97 -8.24
C THR A 126 -24.09 12.18 -9.15
N ASN A 127 -22.96 12.74 -9.63
CA ASN A 127 -22.95 13.95 -10.44
C ASN A 127 -22.39 13.76 -11.88
N ALA A 128 -22.32 12.56 -12.39
CA ALA A 128 -21.88 12.31 -13.77
C ALA A 128 -23.03 11.82 -14.67
N SER A 129 -24.14 12.57 -14.72
CA SER A 129 -25.14 12.42 -15.79
C SER A 129 -26.01 13.66 -15.88
N SER A 130 -25.53 14.64 -16.61
CA SER A 130 -26.41 15.59 -17.30
C SER A 130 -26.13 15.44 -18.79
N PRO A 131 -27.09 14.98 -19.60
CA PRO A 131 -26.95 15.03 -21.04
C PRO A 131 -26.99 16.50 -21.47
N VAL A 132 -26.04 16.88 -22.31
CA VAL A 132 -26.09 18.15 -23.03
C VAL A 132 -27.29 18.07 -23.96
N GLU A 133 -28.35 18.82 -23.65
CA GLU A 133 -29.45 19.08 -24.57
C GLU A 133 -28.95 19.98 -25.70
N THR A 134 -28.78 19.40 -26.85
CA THR A 134 -28.75 20.14 -28.12
C THR A 134 -30.20 20.36 -28.55
N SER A 135 -30.63 21.63 -28.47
CA SER A 135 -31.88 22.12 -29.05
C SER A 135 -31.81 22.07 -30.57
N GLU A 136 -32.60 21.22 -31.17
CA GLU A 136 -33.09 21.42 -32.54
C GLU A 136 -34.63 21.43 -32.52
N GLU A 137 -35.20 22.62 -32.79
CA GLU A 137 -36.59 22.81 -33.12
C GLU A 137 -36.95 22.05 -34.39
N MET A 138 -38.03 21.28 -34.32
CA MET A 138 -38.86 21.07 -35.51
C MET A 138 -40.31 20.79 -35.14
N THR A 139 -41.14 21.70 -35.58
CA THR A 139 -42.60 21.78 -35.54
C THR A 139 -43.23 20.61 -36.35
N THR A 140 -44.34 20.02 -35.89
CA THR A 140 -45.71 20.09 -36.45
C THR A 140 -46.65 19.01 -35.87
N SER A 141 -47.79 19.55 -35.42
CA SER A 141 -49.22 19.15 -35.56
C SER A 141 -49.74 17.81 -35.08
N ALA A 142 -50.59 17.93 -34.06
CA ALA A 142 -52.02 17.56 -33.93
C ALA A 142 -52.46 16.14 -34.42
N ASP A 143 -53.02 15.34 -33.55
CA ASP A 143 -54.48 15.13 -33.41
C ASP A 143 -54.82 14.07 -32.35
N ASP A 144 -55.70 14.39 -31.47
CA ASP A 144 -56.97 13.85 -30.98
C ASP A 144 -57.06 12.39 -30.49
N GLY A 145 -57.64 12.23 -29.28
CA GLY A 145 -58.28 10.97 -28.91
C GLY A 145 -58.37 10.61 -27.42
N THR A 146 -59.18 11.37 -26.64
CA THR A 146 -60.08 10.88 -25.56
C THR A 146 -59.59 10.03 -24.38
N LEU A 147 -59.82 10.59 -23.19
CA LEU A 147 -59.97 10.06 -21.81
C LEU A 147 -61.01 8.94 -21.67
N PRO A 148 -61.18 8.22 -20.52
CA PRO A 148 -61.40 8.87 -19.21
C PRO A 148 -60.81 8.20 -17.94
N ALA A 149 -60.67 9.02 -16.98
CA ALA A 149 -60.70 9.01 -15.53
C ALA A 149 -61.19 7.80 -14.70
N SER A 150 -60.56 7.56 -13.57
CA SER A 150 -61.25 7.38 -12.30
C SER A 150 -60.38 7.73 -11.09
N ASN A 151 -60.98 8.52 -10.24
CA ASN A 151 -60.57 9.05 -8.94
C ASN A 151 -60.17 7.98 -7.93
N ASP A 152 -59.26 8.22 -7.02
CA ASP A 152 -59.65 8.37 -5.62
C ASP A 152 -58.59 9.13 -4.78
N THR A 153 -59.17 9.97 -3.99
CA THR A 153 -58.66 10.97 -3.05
C THR A 153 -58.06 10.34 -1.78
N ARG A 154 -57.04 10.94 -1.23
CA ARG A 154 -56.99 11.45 0.17
C ARG A 154 -55.71 12.26 0.45
N GLN A 155 -55.97 13.48 0.87
CA GLN A 155 -55.04 14.46 1.41
C GLN A 155 -54.97 14.36 2.96
N PRO A 156 -54.19 15.25 3.64
CA PRO A 156 -53.21 14.93 4.66
C PRO A 156 -53.64 15.30 6.08
N LEU A 157 -52.91 14.92 7.10
CA LEU A 157 -53.09 15.47 8.45
C LEU A 157 -51.76 15.99 9.01
N SER A 158 -51.89 17.21 9.44
CA SER A 158 -50.94 18.15 10.04
C SER A 158 -50.57 17.79 11.49
N SER A 159 -49.32 18.13 11.83
CA SER A 159 -48.78 18.77 13.05
C SER A 159 -49.40 18.44 14.43
N VAL A 160 -48.55 17.97 15.35
CA VAL A 160 -48.49 18.45 16.75
C VAL A 160 -47.04 18.50 17.22
N ALA A 161 -46.62 19.67 17.64
CA ALA A 161 -45.37 19.92 18.36
C ALA A 161 -45.59 19.56 19.85
N ALA A 162 -44.62 18.84 20.45
CA ALA A 162 -44.47 18.78 21.90
C ALA A 162 -43.00 18.96 22.26
N VAL A 163 -42.77 20.05 22.96
CA VAL A 163 -41.52 20.41 23.65
C VAL A 163 -41.36 19.51 24.86
N VAL A 164 -40.23 18.78 24.97
CA VAL A 164 -39.73 18.30 26.25
C VAL A 164 -38.23 18.45 26.30
N SER A 165 -37.80 19.04 27.38
CA SER A 165 -36.53 19.52 27.82
C SER A 165 -35.33 18.58 27.72
N GLU A 166 -34.18 19.23 27.45
CA GLU A 166 -32.81 18.71 27.52
C GLU A 166 -32.47 18.02 28.83
N THR A 167 -31.92 16.80 28.73
CA THR A 167 -30.90 16.30 29.65
C THR A 167 -29.80 15.64 28.82
N SER A 168 -28.65 16.27 28.88
CA SER A 168 -27.42 15.87 28.22
C SER A 168 -26.92 14.51 28.72
N VAL A 169 -26.94 13.52 27.86
CA VAL A 169 -26.08 12.32 27.97
C VAL A 169 -25.03 12.47 26.85
N GLY A 170 -23.77 12.51 27.27
CA GLY A 170 -22.65 12.82 26.41
C GLY A 170 -22.54 11.86 25.23
N ASP A 171 -22.44 12.46 24.07
CA ASP A 171 -22.09 11.83 22.80
C ASP A 171 -20.64 11.35 22.85
N LEU A 172 -20.43 10.07 23.18
CA LEU A 172 -19.15 9.37 23.04
C LEU A 172 -19.09 8.60 21.72
N ARG A 173 -19.55 9.22 20.65
CA ARG A 173 -19.19 8.85 19.30
C ARG A 173 -18.26 9.92 18.74
N SER A 174 -16.98 9.84 19.10
CA SER A 174 -15.97 10.51 18.29
C SER A 174 -15.94 9.78 16.94
N THR A 175 -16.70 10.27 15.99
CA THR A 175 -16.45 10.02 14.58
C THR A 175 -14.98 10.43 14.35
N SER A 176 -14.08 9.48 14.34
CA SER A 176 -12.76 9.68 13.78
C SER A 176 -12.97 10.12 12.35
N ARG A 177 -12.97 11.44 12.13
CA ARG A 177 -12.80 12.00 10.79
C ARG A 177 -11.51 11.39 10.29
N ILE A 178 -11.64 10.45 9.35
CA ILE A 178 -10.53 10.01 8.53
C ILE A 178 -9.86 11.30 8.08
N SER A 179 -8.60 11.45 8.46
CA SER A 179 -7.76 12.60 8.17
C SER A 179 -7.93 13.03 6.72
N SER A 180 -7.97 14.34 6.49
CA SER A 180 -7.92 14.91 5.13
C SER A 180 -6.95 14.13 4.26
N PRO A 181 -7.30 13.81 3.01
CA PRO A 181 -6.45 13.03 2.12
C PRO A 181 -5.02 13.57 2.18
N ALA A 182 -4.04 12.69 2.28
CA ALA A 182 -2.65 13.10 2.32
C ALA A 182 -2.32 13.90 1.04
N PRO A 183 -1.43 14.91 1.09
CA PRO A 183 -1.12 15.75 -0.06
C PRO A 183 -0.66 15.00 -1.32
N TRP A 184 -0.25 13.73 -1.20
CA TRP A 184 0.12 12.85 -2.32
C TRP A 184 -1.10 12.20 -3.01
N GLU A 185 -2.28 12.23 -2.37
CA GLU A 185 -3.55 11.74 -2.93
C GLU A 185 -4.23 12.76 -3.85
N ASP A 186 -3.61 13.93 -4.01
CA ASP A 186 -4.11 14.98 -4.87
C ASP A 186 -4.09 14.55 -6.35
N ARG A 187 -5.27 14.34 -6.91
CA ARG A 187 -5.47 13.78 -8.24
C ARG A 187 -5.20 14.70 -9.40
N GLU A 188 -5.11 15.97 -9.17
CA GLU A 188 -4.68 16.89 -10.22
C GLU A 188 -3.26 16.55 -10.70
N GLN A 189 -2.53 15.73 -9.91
CA GLN A 189 -1.18 15.26 -10.20
C GLN A 189 -1.09 13.81 -10.68
N SER A 190 -2.17 12.99 -10.63
CA SER A 190 -2.14 11.59 -11.09
C SER A 190 -1.96 11.51 -12.61
N SER A 191 -1.27 10.46 -13.08
CA SER A 191 -0.94 10.27 -14.49
C SER A 191 -0.94 8.80 -14.90
N GLU A 192 -1.15 8.51 -16.18
CA GLU A 192 -0.82 7.23 -16.78
C GLU A 192 0.69 7.11 -17.10
N ASP A 193 1.41 8.24 -17.16
CA ASP A 193 2.89 8.26 -17.15
C ASP A 193 3.38 8.24 -15.70
N CYS A 194 3.14 7.14 -15.00
CA CYS A 194 3.37 6.99 -13.57
C CYS A 194 4.42 5.93 -13.22
N LEU A 195 4.97 5.21 -14.20
CA LEU A 195 5.95 4.16 -13.98
C LEU A 195 7.34 4.75 -13.72
N HIS A 196 7.46 5.34 -12.52
CA HIS A 196 8.67 5.97 -12.00
C HIS A 196 9.11 5.28 -10.71
N LEU A 197 10.40 5.38 -10.40
CA LEU A 197 10.96 4.92 -9.15
C LEU A 197 11.77 6.02 -8.46
N ASN A 198 11.92 5.88 -7.15
CA ASN A 198 12.74 6.74 -6.31
C ASN A 198 13.91 5.92 -5.75
N ILE A 199 15.09 6.53 -5.64
CA ILE A 199 16.30 5.89 -5.10
C ILE A 199 16.89 6.77 -4.00
N TRP A 200 17.29 6.15 -2.88
CA TRP A 200 18.05 6.78 -1.81
C TRP A 200 19.36 6.02 -1.59
N VAL A 201 20.47 6.74 -1.67
CA VAL A 201 21.83 6.19 -1.58
C VAL A 201 22.57 6.83 -0.41
N PRO A 202 23.05 6.07 0.58
CA PRO A 202 23.85 6.65 1.66
C PRO A 202 25.22 7.06 1.11
N HIS A 203 25.56 8.34 1.21
CA HIS A 203 26.81 8.90 0.73
C HIS A 203 27.78 9.05 1.90
N MET A 204 28.89 8.31 1.86
CA MET A 204 29.98 8.52 2.81
C MET A 204 31.05 9.36 2.10
N GLU A 205 31.41 10.50 2.68
CA GLU A 205 32.61 11.18 2.26
C GLU A 205 33.79 10.21 2.48
N SER A 206 34.52 9.91 1.41
CA SER A 206 35.77 9.17 1.52
C SER A 206 36.71 9.98 2.42
N GLY A 207 36.78 9.61 3.70
CA GLY A 207 37.71 10.21 4.65
C GLY A 207 39.13 10.07 4.11
N ASN A 208 39.75 11.22 3.78
CA ASN A 208 41.17 11.38 3.45
C ASN A 208 41.78 10.29 2.55
N ALA A 209 41.33 10.18 1.32
CA ALA A 209 42.25 9.80 0.24
C ALA A 209 43.18 10.97 0.02
N SER A 210 44.37 10.90 0.60
CA SER A 210 45.47 11.80 0.33
C SER A 210 45.60 12.02 -1.18
N THR A 211 45.58 13.29 -1.57
CA THR A 211 45.85 13.79 -2.89
C THR A 211 47.10 13.10 -3.50
N SER A 212 46.89 12.12 -4.34
CA SER A 212 47.82 11.74 -5.39
C SER A 212 47.08 11.88 -6.73
N SER A 213 47.21 13.09 -7.27
CA SER A 213 46.95 13.38 -8.67
C SER A 213 47.93 12.57 -9.51
N ASP A 214 47.39 11.92 -10.51
CA ASP A 214 48.09 11.40 -11.68
C ASP A 214 48.06 9.88 -11.83
N SER A 215 46.96 9.37 -12.28
CA SER A 215 46.85 8.26 -13.23
C SER A 215 45.35 8.07 -13.55
N GLY A 216 44.99 7.97 -14.82
CA GLY A 216 43.62 7.82 -15.33
C GLY A 216 43.03 6.42 -15.07
N GLU A 217 43.05 5.97 -13.81
CA GLU A 217 42.40 4.73 -13.36
C GLU A 217 41.00 5.04 -12.84
N ALA A 218 40.10 4.15 -13.19
CA ALA A 218 38.69 4.16 -12.76
C ALA A 218 38.60 4.50 -11.28
N LYS A 219 37.74 5.46 -10.89
CA LYS A 219 37.39 5.74 -9.49
C LYS A 219 37.03 4.44 -8.83
N ASP A 220 37.84 3.98 -7.90
CA ASP A 220 37.53 2.85 -7.04
C ASP A 220 36.32 3.27 -6.17
N HIS A 221 35.12 2.98 -6.68
CA HIS A 221 33.91 3.03 -5.92
C HIS A 221 33.97 1.87 -4.93
N GLY A 222 34.22 2.10 -3.67
CA GLY A 222 34.24 1.07 -2.63
C GLY A 222 33.18 -0.04 -2.79
N PRO A 223 33.08 -1.03 -1.92
CA PRO A 223 32.17 -2.16 -2.11
C PRO A 223 30.72 -1.68 -2.31
N LYS A 224 30.08 -2.19 -3.38
CA LYS A 224 28.67 -1.91 -3.69
C LYS A 224 27.77 -2.26 -2.50
N ARG A 225 26.68 -1.52 -2.32
CA ARG A 225 25.76 -1.68 -1.20
C ARG A 225 24.60 -2.60 -1.53
N PRO A 226 24.11 -3.40 -0.58
CA PRO A 226 22.85 -4.12 -0.75
C PRO A 226 21.70 -3.17 -1.08
N VAL A 227 20.77 -3.65 -1.89
CA VAL A 227 19.63 -2.89 -2.40
C VAL A 227 18.34 -3.46 -1.82
N ILE A 228 17.50 -2.61 -1.25
CA ILE A 228 16.13 -2.96 -0.87
C ILE A 228 15.18 -2.31 -1.87
N VAL A 229 14.45 -3.12 -2.63
CA VAL A 229 13.38 -2.68 -3.52
C VAL A 229 12.05 -2.90 -2.81
N PHE A 230 11.32 -1.83 -2.51
CA PHE A 230 10.10 -1.89 -1.72
C PHE A 230 8.87 -1.56 -2.57
N PHE A 231 7.90 -2.46 -2.65
CA PHE A 231 6.63 -2.26 -3.33
C PHE A 231 5.54 -1.84 -2.34
N HIS A 232 4.91 -0.70 -2.63
CA HIS A 232 3.87 -0.13 -1.77
C HIS A 232 2.62 -1.01 -1.70
N GLY A 233 1.82 -0.82 -0.65
CA GLY A 233 0.52 -1.45 -0.48
C GLY A 233 -0.62 -0.56 -1.00
N GLY A 234 -1.85 -0.94 -0.62
CA GLY A 234 -3.08 -0.22 -0.99
C GLY A 234 -4.12 -1.10 -1.66
N GLY A 235 -4.07 -2.43 -1.42
CA GLY A 235 -5.06 -3.39 -1.90
C GLY A 235 -5.20 -3.42 -3.42
N PHE A 236 -4.14 -3.09 -4.17
CA PHE A 236 -4.15 -2.91 -5.62
C PHE A 236 -5.07 -1.79 -6.14
N GLN A 237 -5.72 -1.02 -5.27
CA GLN A 237 -6.66 0.05 -5.62
C GLN A 237 -6.07 1.43 -5.42
N THR A 238 -5.19 1.58 -4.44
CA THR A 238 -4.56 2.85 -4.03
C THR A 238 -3.07 2.67 -3.78
N GLY A 239 -2.37 3.77 -3.51
CA GLY A 239 -0.97 3.76 -3.14
C GLY A 239 -0.06 4.44 -4.17
N SER A 240 1.13 4.82 -3.71
CA SER A 240 2.15 5.47 -4.55
C SER A 240 3.51 5.45 -3.85
N ASN A 241 4.58 5.45 -4.65
CA ASN A 241 5.94 5.71 -4.17
C ASN A 241 6.15 7.16 -3.71
N SER A 242 5.15 8.01 -3.89
CA SER A 242 5.14 9.41 -3.43
C SER A 242 4.55 9.56 -2.02
N ASP A 243 3.97 8.49 -1.44
CA ASP A 243 3.51 8.50 -0.06
C ASP A 243 4.71 8.75 0.88
N PRO A 244 4.64 9.78 1.76
CA PRO A 244 5.70 10.07 2.73
C PRO A 244 6.08 8.90 3.64
N ARG A 245 5.23 7.89 3.78
CA ARG A 245 5.52 6.64 4.50
C ARG A 245 6.73 5.94 3.91
N TYR A 246 6.85 5.91 2.58
CA TYR A 246 7.92 5.24 1.85
C TYR A 246 9.14 6.14 1.57
N ASP A 247 9.36 7.16 2.39
CA ASP A 247 10.56 7.99 2.32
C ASP A 247 11.79 7.21 2.79
N GLY A 248 12.59 6.73 1.86
CA GLY A 248 13.72 5.83 2.10
C GLY A 248 14.96 6.46 2.76
N ARG A 249 14.95 7.77 3.05
CA ARG A 249 16.13 8.48 3.58
C ARG A 249 16.66 7.87 4.89
N TYR A 250 15.77 7.57 5.84
CA TYR A 250 16.17 7.03 7.14
C TYR A 250 16.62 5.58 7.05
N LEU A 251 15.89 4.74 6.31
CA LEU A 251 16.29 3.36 6.05
C LEU A 251 17.65 3.30 5.34
N SER A 252 17.86 4.15 4.35
CA SER A 252 19.14 4.26 3.63
C SER A 252 20.28 4.73 4.54
N ALA A 253 20.09 5.85 5.26
CA ALA A 253 21.11 6.44 6.11
C ALA A 253 21.55 5.52 7.25
N LEU A 254 20.59 5.00 8.02
CA LEU A 254 20.85 4.21 9.23
C LEU A 254 21.12 2.74 8.90
N GLY A 255 20.52 2.24 7.84
CA GLY A 255 20.74 0.88 7.36
C GLY A 255 22.02 0.71 6.54
N GLY A 256 22.57 1.77 5.94
CA GLY A 256 23.70 1.69 5.03
C GLY A 256 23.39 0.83 3.79
N VAL A 257 22.17 0.94 3.26
CA VAL A 257 21.65 0.22 2.09
C VAL A 257 21.11 1.20 1.06
N VAL A 258 21.10 0.80 -0.21
CA VAL A 258 20.36 1.54 -1.25
C VAL A 258 18.89 1.15 -1.14
N VAL A 259 18.00 2.14 -1.12
CA VAL A 259 16.55 1.92 -1.08
C VAL A 259 15.94 2.36 -2.40
N VAL A 260 15.10 1.52 -3.00
CA VAL A 260 14.37 1.80 -4.24
C VAL A 260 12.89 1.58 -4.01
N VAL A 261 12.06 2.56 -4.39
CA VAL A 261 10.60 2.43 -4.28
C VAL A 261 9.98 2.76 -5.64
N PRO A 262 9.52 1.76 -6.40
CA PRO A 262 8.83 1.97 -7.68
C PRO A 262 7.33 2.16 -7.51
N ASN A 263 6.70 2.88 -8.45
CA ASN A 263 5.28 2.81 -8.71
C ASN A 263 4.95 1.59 -9.60
N TYR A 264 3.69 1.20 -9.60
CA TYR A 264 3.10 0.24 -10.53
C TYR A 264 1.63 0.62 -10.76
N ARG A 265 1.05 0.24 -11.91
CA ARG A 265 -0.38 0.47 -12.18
C ARG A 265 -1.26 -0.23 -11.17
N ILE A 266 -2.41 0.36 -10.89
CA ILE A 266 -3.38 -0.13 -9.90
C ILE A 266 -4.81 -0.01 -10.45
N GLY A 267 -5.76 -0.65 -9.79
CA GLY A 267 -7.17 -0.58 -10.13
C GLY A 267 -7.51 -1.12 -11.54
N SER A 268 -8.48 -0.52 -12.16
CA SER A 268 -8.96 -0.90 -13.49
C SER A 268 -7.89 -0.84 -14.58
N LEU A 269 -6.95 0.11 -14.48
CA LEU A 269 -5.85 0.28 -15.44
C LEU A 269 -4.79 -0.83 -15.36
N ALA A 270 -4.80 -1.63 -14.30
CA ALA A 270 -3.87 -2.72 -14.07
C ALA A 270 -4.46 -4.12 -14.30
N PHE A 271 -5.75 -4.32 -14.02
CA PHE A 271 -6.33 -5.65 -13.88
C PHE A 271 -7.49 -5.94 -14.85
N ILE A 272 -7.83 -5.03 -15.76
CA ILE A 272 -8.72 -5.35 -16.88
C ILE A 272 -7.93 -6.17 -17.89
N SER A 273 -8.44 -7.36 -18.25
CA SER A 273 -7.84 -8.24 -19.24
C SER A 273 -8.83 -8.78 -20.26
N SER A 274 -8.33 -9.16 -21.43
CA SER A 274 -9.07 -9.96 -22.40
C SER A 274 -9.00 -11.44 -22.03
N SER A 275 -10.08 -12.17 -22.16
CA SER A 275 -10.18 -13.58 -21.78
C SER A 275 -9.56 -14.56 -22.78
N SER A 276 -8.73 -14.12 -23.69
CA SER A 276 -8.22 -15.00 -24.72
C SER A 276 -6.71 -15.15 -24.65
N ASP A 277 -6.25 -16.38 -24.71
CA ASP A 277 -4.85 -16.81 -24.90
C ASP A 277 -4.16 -16.21 -26.16
N VAL A 278 -4.78 -15.22 -26.82
CA VAL A 278 -4.49 -14.82 -28.20
C VAL A 278 -3.71 -13.52 -28.31
N ASP A 279 -3.72 -12.66 -27.28
CA ASP A 279 -3.02 -11.38 -27.39
C ASP A 279 -1.90 -11.27 -26.36
N GLU A 280 -0.67 -11.58 -26.80
CA GLU A 280 0.55 -11.43 -25.98
C GLU A 280 0.76 -9.97 -25.50
N ASP A 281 0.14 -9.01 -26.19
CA ASP A 281 0.23 -7.58 -25.85
C ASP A 281 -0.73 -7.17 -24.71
N GLU A 282 -1.78 -7.97 -24.42
CA GLU A 282 -2.83 -7.67 -23.44
C GLU A 282 -2.99 -8.78 -22.36
N PRO A 283 -1.91 -9.17 -21.66
CA PRO A 283 -1.88 -10.39 -20.86
C PRO A 283 -2.66 -10.31 -19.53
N GLY A 284 -3.19 -9.14 -19.17
CA GLY A 284 -3.67 -8.88 -17.80
C GLY A 284 -2.55 -8.80 -16.77
N ASN A 285 -2.91 -8.71 -15.50
CA ASN A 285 -1.94 -8.62 -14.39
C ASN A 285 -0.84 -7.55 -14.58
N LEU A 286 -1.19 -6.42 -15.17
CA LEU A 286 -0.22 -5.42 -15.59
C LEU A 286 0.54 -4.80 -14.40
N ALA A 287 -0.07 -4.77 -13.22
CA ALA A 287 0.63 -4.37 -11.99
C ALA A 287 1.85 -5.25 -11.72
N LEU A 288 1.70 -6.57 -11.87
CA LEU A 288 2.79 -7.52 -11.64
C LEU A 288 3.88 -7.37 -12.70
N LEU A 289 3.50 -7.11 -13.94
CA LEU A 289 4.44 -6.89 -15.03
C LEU A 289 5.20 -5.56 -14.89
N ASP A 290 4.55 -4.51 -14.39
CA ASP A 290 5.20 -3.23 -14.07
C ASP A 290 6.24 -3.39 -12.97
N GLN A 291 5.91 -4.14 -11.90
CA GLN A 291 6.83 -4.47 -10.82
C GLN A 291 8.03 -5.29 -11.32
N TRP A 292 7.76 -6.24 -12.19
CA TRP A 292 8.79 -7.04 -12.85
C TRP A 292 9.76 -6.17 -13.64
N MET A 293 9.25 -5.27 -14.48
CA MET A 293 10.07 -4.34 -15.26
C MET A 293 10.88 -3.41 -14.36
N ALA A 294 10.32 -2.96 -13.23
CA ALA A 294 11.07 -2.18 -12.25
C ALA A 294 12.26 -2.97 -11.68
N LEU A 295 12.09 -4.26 -11.39
CA LEU A 295 13.18 -5.14 -10.93
C LEU A 295 14.25 -5.35 -12.00
N GLU A 296 13.86 -5.51 -13.26
CA GLU A 296 14.82 -5.59 -14.38
C GLU A 296 15.60 -4.29 -14.56
N TRP A 297 14.92 -3.14 -14.43
CA TRP A 297 15.57 -1.83 -14.43
C TRP A 297 16.58 -1.72 -13.29
N VAL A 298 16.19 -2.08 -12.08
CA VAL A 298 17.08 -2.05 -10.91
C VAL A 298 18.32 -2.91 -11.14
N ARG A 299 18.18 -4.13 -11.64
CA ARG A 299 19.32 -5.01 -11.94
C ARG A 299 20.28 -4.41 -12.95
N SER A 300 19.74 -3.66 -13.92
CA SER A 300 20.53 -3.09 -15.01
C SER A 300 21.25 -1.79 -14.62
N TYR A 301 20.63 -0.97 -13.77
CA TYR A 301 21.09 0.40 -13.50
C TYR A 301 21.60 0.64 -12.08
N ILE A 302 21.22 -0.17 -11.09
CA ILE A 302 21.49 0.15 -9.68
C ILE A 302 22.99 0.15 -9.36
N GLY A 303 23.79 -0.53 -10.18
CA GLY A 303 25.23 -0.49 -10.12
C GLY A 303 25.81 0.91 -10.29
N ASP A 304 25.20 1.72 -11.11
CA ASP A 304 25.60 3.12 -11.33
C ASP A 304 25.26 4.01 -10.12
N PHE A 305 24.30 3.59 -9.28
CA PHE A 305 23.88 4.25 -8.05
C PHE A 305 24.47 3.61 -6.77
N ASP A 306 25.69 3.07 -6.84
CA ASP A 306 26.39 2.41 -5.74
C ASP A 306 25.69 1.18 -5.13
N GLY A 307 24.64 0.68 -5.77
CA GLY A 307 23.95 -0.55 -5.37
C GLY A 307 24.62 -1.81 -5.95
N ASP A 308 24.49 -2.92 -5.24
CA ASP A 308 24.95 -4.24 -5.70
C ASP A 308 23.82 -4.98 -6.43
N PRO A 309 23.88 -5.14 -7.77
CA PRO A 309 22.87 -5.89 -8.51
C PRO A 309 22.85 -7.38 -8.17
N GLY A 310 23.90 -7.90 -7.52
CA GLY A 310 23.96 -9.28 -7.00
C GLY A 310 23.37 -9.42 -5.59
N CYS A 311 23.05 -8.33 -4.90
CA CYS A 311 22.53 -8.32 -3.54
C CYS A 311 21.26 -7.44 -3.46
N ILE A 312 20.21 -7.86 -4.17
CA ILE A 312 18.90 -7.23 -4.17
C ILE A 312 17.95 -8.01 -3.25
N VAL A 313 17.35 -7.29 -2.30
CA VAL A 313 16.25 -7.77 -1.46
C VAL A 313 14.97 -7.10 -1.93
N VAL A 314 13.92 -7.88 -2.13
CA VAL A 314 12.61 -7.36 -2.48
C VAL A 314 11.71 -7.38 -1.25
N ALA A 315 11.10 -6.24 -0.98
CA ALA A 315 10.24 -6.03 0.17
C ALA A 315 8.90 -5.42 -0.27
N GLY A 316 7.85 -5.66 0.49
CA GLY A 316 6.55 -5.06 0.19
C GLY A 316 5.57 -5.21 1.33
N ALA A 317 4.52 -4.40 1.31
CA ALA A 317 3.46 -4.43 2.32
C ALA A 317 2.08 -4.56 1.67
N GLY A 318 1.18 -5.31 2.31
CA GLY A 318 -0.15 -5.56 1.79
C GLY A 318 -0.13 -6.10 0.35
N SER A 319 -0.77 -5.41 -0.61
CA SER A 319 -0.75 -5.81 -2.02
C SER A 319 0.66 -5.88 -2.63
N GLY A 320 1.62 -5.08 -2.16
CA GLY A 320 3.03 -5.21 -2.53
C GLY A 320 3.63 -6.55 -2.07
N ALA A 321 3.34 -6.97 -0.84
CA ALA A 321 3.76 -8.28 -0.33
C ALA A 321 3.07 -9.43 -1.06
N SER A 322 1.75 -9.32 -1.32
CA SER A 322 1.02 -10.29 -2.14
C SER A 322 1.64 -10.44 -3.53
N SER A 323 1.99 -9.33 -4.17
CA SER A 323 2.66 -9.34 -5.48
C SER A 323 3.96 -10.13 -5.44
N LEU A 324 4.80 -9.89 -4.41
CA LEU A 324 6.07 -10.60 -4.27
C LEU A 324 5.87 -12.11 -4.07
N ALA A 325 4.87 -12.49 -3.29
CA ALA A 325 4.51 -13.90 -3.12
C ALA A 325 4.01 -14.52 -4.44
N LEU A 326 3.23 -13.78 -5.25
CA LEU A 326 2.79 -14.21 -6.58
C LEU A 326 3.96 -14.29 -7.58
N HIS A 327 4.94 -13.38 -7.51
CA HIS A 327 6.17 -13.47 -8.29
C HIS A 327 6.98 -14.75 -7.96
N LEU A 328 7.05 -15.14 -6.69
CA LEU A 328 7.69 -16.38 -6.28
C LEU A 328 7.01 -17.62 -6.88
N LEU A 329 5.69 -17.56 -7.11
CA LEU A 329 4.90 -18.66 -7.66
C LEU A 329 4.80 -18.65 -9.19
N SER A 330 5.05 -17.52 -9.84
CA SER A 330 4.90 -17.36 -11.29
C SER A 330 6.01 -18.09 -12.06
N PRO A 331 5.70 -19.02 -12.97
CA PRO A 331 6.70 -19.66 -13.81
C PRO A 331 7.43 -18.68 -14.74
N GLU A 332 6.75 -17.62 -15.20
CA GLU A 332 7.35 -16.59 -16.05
C GLU A 332 8.35 -15.74 -15.26
N ALA A 333 8.02 -15.41 -14.00
CA ALA A 333 8.88 -14.65 -13.12
C ALA A 333 10.13 -15.41 -12.68
N GLN A 334 10.11 -16.72 -12.61
CA GLN A 334 11.23 -17.50 -12.11
C GLN A 334 12.52 -17.34 -12.93
N GLY A 335 12.42 -17.05 -14.22
CA GLY A 335 13.59 -16.75 -15.07
C GLY A 335 14.43 -15.58 -14.57
N THR A 336 13.81 -14.52 -14.03
CA THR A 336 14.47 -13.29 -13.55
C THR A 336 14.59 -13.27 -12.02
N VAL A 337 13.60 -13.81 -11.30
CA VAL A 337 13.66 -14.01 -9.84
C VAL A 337 14.79 -14.95 -9.44
N MET A 338 15.30 -15.78 -10.35
CA MET A 338 16.43 -16.72 -10.10
C MET A 338 17.69 -16.05 -9.52
N GLY A 339 17.80 -14.72 -9.56
CA GLY A 339 18.87 -13.97 -8.88
C GLY A 339 18.45 -13.34 -7.54
N LEU A 340 17.15 -13.33 -7.22
CA LEU A 340 16.64 -12.76 -5.98
C LEU A 340 16.55 -13.84 -4.91
N ARG A 341 17.25 -13.66 -3.81
CA ARG A 341 17.32 -14.66 -2.73
C ARG A 341 16.54 -14.25 -1.49
N ARG A 342 16.35 -12.96 -1.26
CA ARG A 342 15.79 -12.43 -0.01
C ARG A 342 14.51 -11.67 -0.27
N PHE A 343 13.50 -12.00 0.53
CA PHE A 343 12.17 -11.43 0.46
C PHE A 343 11.73 -10.96 1.84
N VAL A 344 11.07 -9.79 1.92
CA VAL A 344 10.45 -9.29 3.14
C VAL A 344 8.98 -8.98 2.86
N LEU A 345 8.08 -9.69 3.52
CA LEU A 345 6.64 -9.63 3.28
C LEU A 345 5.92 -9.11 4.53
N HIS A 346 5.32 -7.93 4.42
CA HIS A 346 4.56 -7.31 5.49
C HIS A 346 3.06 -7.47 5.26
N SER A 347 2.35 -8.12 6.20
CA SER A 347 0.89 -8.14 6.28
C SER A 347 0.16 -8.64 5.03
N SER A 348 0.70 -9.61 4.31
CA SER A 348 -0.02 -10.29 3.22
C SER A 348 0.77 -11.45 2.61
N SER A 349 0.08 -12.26 1.79
CA SER A 349 0.66 -13.39 1.07
C SER A 349 -0.01 -13.63 -0.29
N ALA A 350 0.38 -14.70 -1.00
CA ALA A 350 -0.28 -15.12 -2.23
C ALA A 350 -1.67 -15.73 -2.00
N PHE A 351 -1.99 -16.11 -0.77
CA PHE A 351 -3.25 -16.75 -0.38
C PHE A 351 -4.27 -15.73 0.17
N GLY A 352 -4.27 -14.51 -0.35
CA GLY A 352 -5.24 -13.50 0.04
C GLY A 352 -6.65 -13.77 -0.50
N PRO A 353 -7.61 -12.90 -0.23
CA PRO A 353 -9.01 -13.06 -0.62
C PRO A 353 -9.25 -13.07 -2.14
N PHE A 354 -8.24 -12.78 -2.95
CA PHE A 354 -8.27 -12.81 -4.41
C PHE A 354 -7.99 -14.19 -5.03
N ALA A 355 -7.78 -15.22 -4.23
CA ALA A 355 -7.37 -16.55 -4.71
C ALA A 355 -8.35 -17.23 -5.69
N ASP A 356 -9.59 -16.75 -5.84
CA ASP A 356 -10.62 -17.32 -6.75
C ASP A 356 -10.85 -16.49 -8.03
N GLN A 357 -9.95 -15.61 -8.42
CA GLN A 357 -10.09 -14.75 -9.61
C GLN A 357 -9.52 -15.42 -10.86
N SER A 358 -10.33 -16.13 -11.64
CA SER A 358 -9.91 -16.66 -12.95
C SER A 358 -10.14 -15.68 -14.11
N VAL A 359 -9.25 -15.67 -15.13
CA VAL A 359 -9.36 -14.79 -16.31
C VAL A 359 -10.68 -14.97 -17.07
N PRO A 360 -11.17 -16.19 -17.35
CA PRO A 360 -12.47 -16.36 -18.00
C PRO A 360 -13.62 -15.74 -17.23
N ARG A 361 -13.62 -15.86 -15.90
CA ARG A 361 -14.62 -15.26 -15.02
C ARG A 361 -14.50 -13.73 -15.04
N GLN A 362 -13.28 -13.21 -15.03
CA GLN A 362 -13.01 -11.78 -15.10
C GLN A 362 -13.54 -11.14 -16.39
N SER A 363 -13.29 -11.74 -17.54
CA SER A 363 -13.79 -11.23 -18.83
C SER A 363 -15.30 -11.13 -18.87
N GLN A 364 -16.03 -12.16 -18.46
CA GLN A 364 -17.48 -12.18 -18.51
C GLN A 364 -18.13 -11.32 -17.42
N GLN A 365 -17.60 -11.37 -16.21
CA GLN A 365 -18.22 -10.75 -15.04
C GLN A 365 -17.73 -9.33 -14.75
N ILE A 366 -16.57 -8.94 -15.28
CA ILE A 366 -15.95 -7.64 -15.04
C ILE A 366 -15.88 -6.83 -16.33
N LEU A 367 -15.13 -7.27 -17.33
CA LEU A 367 -14.87 -6.49 -18.53
C LEU A 367 -16.15 -6.06 -19.26
N ILE A 368 -17.06 -7.00 -19.51
CA ILE A 368 -18.27 -6.73 -20.29
C ILE A 368 -19.22 -5.75 -19.57
N PRO A 369 -19.60 -5.97 -18.30
CA PRO A 369 -20.46 -5.02 -17.58
C PRO A 369 -19.79 -3.64 -17.43
N LEU A 370 -18.51 -3.62 -17.14
CA LEU A 370 -17.74 -2.39 -16.96
C LEU A 370 -17.62 -1.59 -18.26
N ALA A 371 -17.31 -2.23 -19.38
CA ALA A 371 -17.27 -1.57 -20.67
C ALA A 371 -18.64 -0.95 -21.04
N ARG A 372 -19.73 -1.66 -20.76
CA ARG A 372 -21.10 -1.16 -21.00
C ARG A 372 -21.45 0.04 -20.13
N SER A 373 -20.98 0.07 -18.87
CA SER A 373 -21.28 1.20 -17.96
C SER A 373 -20.69 2.53 -18.44
N VAL A 374 -19.64 2.48 -19.28
CA VAL A 374 -19.02 3.67 -19.91
C VAL A 374 -19.37 3.81 -21.40
N GLY A 375 -20.43 3.12 -21.87
CA GLY A 375 -20.94 3.25 -23.23
C GLY A 375 -20.17 2.46 -24.28
N CYS A 376 -19.22 1.60 -23.89
CA CYS A 376 -18.50 0.73 -24.82
C CYS A 376 -19.34 -0.49 -25.19
N THR A 377 -19.56 -0.68 -26.48
CA THR A 377 -20.28 -1.82 -27.04
C THR A 377 -19.37 -2.58 -28.01
N GLY A 378 -19.45 -3.91 -28.01
CA GLY A 378 -18.62 -4.76 -28.85
C GLY A 378 -19.02 -6.23 -28.71
N SER A 379 -18.63 -7.05 -29.67
CA SER A 379 -18.93 -8.47 -29.73
C SER A 379 -17.88 -9.32 -28.98
N GLY A 380 -16.74 -8.73 -28.65
CA GLY A 380 -15.63 -9.42 -27.97
C GLY A 380 -14.69 -8.51 -27.20
N ALA A 381 -13.85 -9.12 -26.37
CA ALA A 381 -12.91 -8.41 -25.50
C ALA A 381 -11.97 -7.43 -26.24
N PRO A 382 -11.40 -7.76 -27.42
CA PRO A 382 -10.52 -6.81 -28.13
C PRO A 382 -11.24 -5.53 -28.58
N GLU A 383 -12.53 -5.62 -28.97
CA GLU A 383 -13.32 -4.45 -29.33
C GLU A 383 -13.63 -3.58 -28.11
N LEU A 384 -13.98 -4.21 -26.99
CA LEU A 384 -14.26 -3.53 -25.73
C LEU A 384 -13.02 -2.82 -25.21
N LEU A 385 -11.85 -3.47 -25.21
CA LEU A 385 -10.59 -2.85 -24.79
C LEU A 385 -10.18 -1.68 -25.70
N ARG A 386 -10.40 -1.81 -27.02
CA ARG A 386 -10.16 -0.71 -27.95
C ARG A 386 -11.04 0.50 -27.63
N CYS A 387 -12.31 0.28 -27.31
CA CYS A 387 -13.21 1.35 -26.86
C CYS A 387 -12.74 1.92 -25.51
N LEU A 388 -12.43 1.09 -24.52
CA LEU A 388 -11.97 1.54 -23.21
C LEU A 388 -10.68 2.39 -23.28
N ARG A 389 -9.82 2.19 -24.29
CA ARG A 389 -8.66 3.07 -24.54
C ARG A 389 -9.05 4.50 -24.88
N THR A 390 -10.27 4.73 -25.37
CA THR A 390 -10.77 6.10 -25.67
C THR A 390 -11.43 6.77 -24.47
N VAL A 391 -11.76 6.04 -23.43
CA VAL A 391 -12.36 6.56 -22.20
C VAL A 391 -11.30 7.29 -21.38
N SER A 392 -11.67 8.37 -20.66
CA SER A 392 -10.72 9.09 -19.83
C SER A 392 -10.15 8.20 -18.72
N ALA A 393 -8.86 8.38 -18.40
CA ALA A 393 -8.23 7.62 -17.32
C ALA A 393 -8.90 7.85 -15.95
N ASP A 394 -9.39 9.08 -15.71
CA ASP A 394 -10.12 9.43 -14.50
C ASP A 394 -11.45 8.67 -14.39
N THR A 395 -12.20 8.56 -15.49
CA THR A 395 -13.41 7.73 -15.54
C THR A 395 -13.10 6.27 -15.25
N LEU A 396 -12.07 5.71 -15.90
CA LEU A 396 -11.68 4.31 -15.69
C LEU A 396 -11.25 4.06 -14.23
N ALA A 397 -10.44 4.94 -13.65
CA ALA A 397 -9.97 4.81 -12.27
C ALA A 397 -11.12 4.93 -11.24
N SER A 398 -12.22 5.58 -11.62
CA SER A 398 -13.41 5.74 -10.77
C SER A 398 -14.39 4.57 -10.85
N LEU A 399 -14.14 3.60 -11.76
CA LEU A 399 -15.04 2.46 -11.93
C LEU A 399 -15.02 1.54 -10.71
N GLU A 400 -16.19 1.07 -10.32
CA GLU A 400 -16.41 0.11 -9.24
C GLU A 400 -17.00 -1.18 -9.79
N LEU A 401 -16.57 -2.30 -9.20
CA LEU A 401 -17.04 -3.63 -9.61
C LEU A 401 -18.30 -4.08 -8.85
N GLY A 402 -18.86 -3.21 -8.02
CA GLY A 402 -19.97 -3.52 -7.12
C GLY A 402 -19.51 -4.12 -5.79
N PRO A 403 -20.46 -4.39 -4.87
CA PRO A 403 -20.14 -4.81 -3.51
C PRO A 403 -19.27 -6.07 -3.46
N GLY A 404 -18.21 -6.04 -2.68
CA GLY A 404 -17.33 -7.18 -2.42
C GLY A 404 -16.42 -7.59 -3.59
N ARG A 405 -16.25 -6.73 -4.60
CA ARG A 405 -15.34 -6.98 -5.72
C ARG A 405 -14.33 -5.84 -5.86
N SER A 406 -13.10 -6.19 -6.13
CA SER A 406 -12.01 -5.27 -6.40
C SER A 406 -11.21 -5.68 -7.64
N PHE A 407 -10.44 -4.74 -8.18
CA PHE A 407 -9.49 -5.04 -9.25
C PHE A 407 -8.24 -5.67 -8.62
N GLU A 408 -8.01 -6.94 -8.89
CA GLU A 408 -7.01 -7.78 -8.24
C GLU A 408 -6.31 -8.69 -9.25
N PRO A 409 -5.18 -9.33 -8.88
CA PRO A 409 -4.51 -10.31 -9.72
C PRO A 409 -5.44 -11.43 -10.17
N THR A 410 -5.25 -11.90 -11.42
CA THR A 410 -6.07 -12.93 -12.03
C THR A 410 -5.26 -14.15 -12.35
N PHE A 411 -5.90 -15.31 -12.16
CA PHE A 411 -5.32 -16.63 -12.44
C PHE A 411 -5.80 -17.17 -13.78
N GLU A 412 -5.24 -18.32 -14.19
CA GLU A 412 -5.45 -18.88 -15.55
C GLU A 412 -4.99 -17.91 -16.65
N SER A 413 -4.00 -17.07 -16.33
CA SER A 413 -3.35 -16.11 -17.21
C SER A 413 -1.96 -16.63 -17.62
N GLN A 414 -1.33 -16.01 -18.61
CA GLN A 414 0.05 -16.34 -18.98
C GLN A 414 1.00 -16.17 -17.80
N TYR A 415 0.86 -15.09 -17.01
CA TYR A 415 1.74 -14.79 -15.88
C TYR A 415 1.47 -15.68 -14.66
N LEU A 416 0.21 -15.99 -14.38
CA LEU A 416 -0.25 -16.86 -13.29
C LEU A 416 -1.17 -17.95 -13.89
N PRO A 417 -0.59 -19.05 -14.42
CA PRO A 417 -1.36 -20.06 -15.17
C PRO A 417 -2.23 -20.95 -14.30
N ASP A 418 -2.24 -20.76 -12.99
CA ASP A 418 -3.10 -21.47 -12.04
C ASP A 418 -3.28 -20.63 -10.77
N THR A 419 -4.17 -21.05 -9.88
CA THR A 419 -4.31 -20.48 -8.54
C THR A 419 -3.04 -20.65 -7.73
N PRO A 420 -2.80 -19.86 -6.68
CA PRO A 420 -1.63 -20.02 -5.81
C PRO A 420 -1.45 -21.45 -5.28
N SER A 421 -2.55 -22.07 -4.86
CA SER A 421 -2.55 -23.48 -4.41
C SER A 421 -2.19 -24.43 -5.54
N GLY A 422 -2.75 -24.23 -6.74
CA GLY A 422 -2.44 -25.04 -7.92
C GLY A 422 -1.00 -24.87 -8.39
N LEU A 423 -0.46 -23.64 -8.33
CA LEU A 423 0.95 -23.36 -8.65
C LEU A 423 1.90 -24.03 -7.66
N LEU A 424 1.61 -23.98 -6.37
CA LEU A 424 2.41 -24.66 -5.34
C LEU A 424 2.41 -26.19 -5.50
N LEU A 425 1.27 -26.79 -5.85
CA LEU A 425 1.19 -28.23 -6.11
C LEU A 425 2.01 -28.67 -7.32
N LYS A 426 2.25 -27.77 -8.28
CA LYS A 426 3.10 -28.00 -9.46
C LYS A 426 4.59 -27.82 -9.18
N ILE A 427 4.95 -27.13 -8.08
CA ILE A 427 6.33 -27.12 -7.58
C ILE A 427 6.59 -28.51 -7.00
N PRO A 428 7.53 -29.32 -7.55
CA PRO A 428 7.78 -30.65 -7.04
C PRO A 428 8.08 -30.57 -5.54
N PRO A 429 7.46 -31.39 -4.69
CA PRO A 429 7.82 -31.46 -3.29
C PRO A 429 9.29 -31.84 -3.22
N PHE A 430 10.12 -30.97 -2.67
CA PHE A 430 11.55 -31.22 -2.52
C PHE A 430 11.76 -32.40 -1.58
N ARG A 431 11.73 -33.59 -2.13
CA ARG A 431 12.29 -34.71 -1.42
C ARG A 431 13.82 -34.52 -1.31
N LYS A 432 14.29 -34.37 -0.09
CA LYS A 432 15.66 -34.69 0.30
C LYS A 432 15.97 -36.11 -0.12
N GLN A 433 16.12 -36.34 -1.41
CA GLN A 433 16.86 -37.53 -1.90
C GLN A 433 17.26 -37.24 -3.35
N ALA A 434 18.50 -36.83 -3.45
CA ALA A 434 19.27 -36.89 -4.66
C ALA A 434 19.23 -38.25 -5.30
N ARG A 435 19.51 -38.26 -6.58
CA ARG A 435 19.80 -39.38 -7.48
C ARG A 435 18.58 -40.05 -8.09
N GLY A 436 18.15 -39.48 -9.19
CA GLY A 436 17.26 -40.10 -10.15
C GLY A 436 16.02 -39.26 -10.45
N ALA A 437 16.07 -38.46 -11.48
CA ALA A 437 14.91 -37.78 -12.02
C ALA A 437 13.86 -38.82 -12.45
N SER A 438 12.72 -38.86 -11.76
CA SER A 438 11.54 -39.58 -12.24
C SER A 438 10.52 -38.58 -12.71
N VAL A 439 10.31 -38.57 -14.01
CA VAL A 439 9.29 -37.84 -14.71
C VAL A 439 7.93 -38.49 -14.42
N PHE A 440 7.01 -37.81 -13.79
CA PHE A 440 5.59 -38.20 -13.74
C PHE A 440 4.85 -37.55 -14.90
N ALA A 441 4.54 -38.36 -15.92
CA ALA A 441 3.62 -38.00 -16.98
C ALA A 441 2.19 -38.30 -16.53
N SER A 442 1.33 -37.29 -16.44
CA SER A 442 -0.12 -37.45 -16.32
C SER A 442 -0.71 -37.65 -17.72
N LYS A 443 -1.30 -38.84 -17.95
CA LYS A 443 -2.04 -39.16 -19.18
C LYS A 443 -3.46 -38.63 -19.06
N HIS A 444 -3.75 -37.47 -19.67
CA HIS A 444 -5.08 -37.18 -20.20
C HIS A 444 -4.87 -36.53 -21.57
N GLY A 445 -5.36 -37.24 -22.58
CA GLY A 445 -5.11 -36.91 -23.98
C GLY A 445 -5.87 -35.68 -24.46
N HIS A 446 -5.11 -34.68 -24.82
CA HIS A 446 -5.30 -33.84 -26.02
C HIS A 446 -3.91 -33.28 -26.33
N ALA A 447 -3.46 -33.50 -27.56
CA ALA A 447 -2.16 -33.08 -28.04
C ALA A 447 -2.11 -31.58 -28.20
N SER A 448 -1.62 -30.90 -27.15
CA SER A 448 -1.04 -29.56 -27.21
C SER A 448 0.25 -29.60 -26.39
N PHE A 449 1.29 -29.01 -26.94
CA PHE A 449 2.65 -28.99 -26.42
C PHE A 449 2.66 -28.74 -24.91
N GLU A 450 2.86 -29.79 -24.10
CA GLU A 450 3.22 -29.64 -22.69
C GLU A 450 4.63 -29.04 -22.62
N ARG A 451 4.71 -27.73 -22.42
CA ARG A 451 5.92 -27.15 -21.86
C ARG A 451 6.06 -27.70 -20.46
N LEU A 452 6.98 -28.62 -20.29
CA LEU A 452 7.41 -29.10 -18.98
C LEU A 452 8.05 -27.91 -18.26
N TYR A 453 7.29 -27.23 -17.41
CA TYR A 453 7.86 -26.23 -16.52
C TYR A 453 8.61 -26.96 -15.41
N VAL A 454 9.92 -27.15 -15.61
CA VAL A 454 10.82 -27.49 -14.51
C VAL A 454 11.02 -26.19 -13.72
N VAL A 455 10.29 -26.07 -12.63
CA VAL A 455 10.49 -24.98 -11.67
C VAL A 455 11.81 -25.25 -10.95
N PRO A 456 12.89 -24.49 -11.19
CA PRO A 456 14.10 -24.68 -10.44
C PRO A 456 13.86 -24.29 -8.99
N VAL A 457 14.38 -25.07 -8.07
CA VAL A 457 14.39 -24.82 -6.63
C VAL A 457 15.12 -23.52 -6.36
N VAL A 458 14.40 -22.45 -6.13
CA VAL A 458 15.03 -21.23 -5.61
C VAL A 458 15.11 -21.37 -4.10
N LEU A 459 16.35 -21.52 -3.59
CA LEU A 459 16.61 -21.36 -2.16
C LEU A 459 16.38 -19.87 -1.81
N VAL A 460 15.34 -19.61 -1.05
CA VAL A 460 15.00 -18.25 -0.63
C VAL A 460 15.15 -18.09 0.89
N GLU A 461 15.53 -16.89 1.27
CA GLU A 461 15.51 -16.42 2.65
C GLU A 461 14.33 -15.43 2.76
N VAL A 462 13.34 -15.75 3.59
CA VAL A 462 12.11 -14.96 3.70
C VAL A 462 11.91 -14.50 5.14
N LEU A 463 11.74 -13.19 5.31
CA LEU A 463 11.26 -12.58 6.54
C LEU A 463 9.82 -12.12 6.30
N MET A 464 8.86 -12.68 7.02
CA MET A 464 7.45 -12.36 6.81
C MET A 464 6.70 -12.24 8.12
N GLY A 465 5.67 -11.41 8.14
CA GLY A 465 4.91 -11.24 9.37
C GLY A 465 3.76 -10.26 9.26
N ASN A 466 3.15 -10.05 10.42
CA ASN A 466 1.90 -9.34 10.58
C ASN A 466 1.99 -8.31 11.69
N VAL A 467 1.04 -7.37 11.74
CA VAL A 467 0.81 -6.51 12.90
C VAL A 467 -0.17 -7.17 13.87
N ALA A 468 -0.19 -6.72 15.11
CA ALA A 468 -1.05 -7.32 16.14
C ALA A 468 -2.56 -7.23 15.85
N ASN A 469 -3.00 -6.23 15.09
CA ASN A 469 -4.40 -6.10 14.68
C ASN A 469 -4.53 -5.84 13.18
N GLU A 470 -4.35 -6.88 12.39
CA GLU A 470 -4.47 -6.84 10.92
C GLU A 470 -5.88 -6.52 10.43
N GLY A 471 -6.89 -6.94 11.16
CA GLY A 471 -8.28 -6.85 10.72
C GLY A 471 -8.97 -5.54 11.04
N PHE A 472 -8.34 -4.63 11.77
CA PHE A 472 -8.96 -3.36 12.16
C PHE A 472 -9.50 -2.57 10.96
N GLN A 473 -8.71 -2.44 9.89
CA GLN A 473 -9.12 -1.72 8.70
C GLN A 473 -10.27 -2.44 7.96
N ALA A 474 -10.22 -3.76 7.85
CA ALA A 474 -11.29 -4.55 7.25
C ALA A 474 -12.60 -4.44 8.08
N PHE A 475 -12.48 -4.47 9.42
CA PHE A 475 -13.61 -4.21 10.30
C PHE A 475 -14.18 -2.80 10.11
N SER A 476 -13.34 -1.78 10.03
CA SER A 476 -13.79 -0.39 9.80
C SER A 476 -14.58 -0.26 8.51
N SER A 477 -14.09 -0.83 7.42
CA SER A 477 -14.79 -0.83 6.12
C SER A 477 -16.11 -1.62 6.19
N PHE A 478 -16.13 -2.75 6.86
CA PHE A 478 -17.37 -3.51 7.12
C PHE A 478 -18.36 -2.69 7.95
N ASN A 479 -17.90 -2.05 9.02
CA ASN A 479 -18.73 -1.25 9.93
C ASN A 479 -19.38 -0.04 9.23
N GLU A 480 -18.77 0.52 8.20
CA GLU A 480 -19.37 1.57 7.36
C GLU A 480 -20.59 1.07 6.57
N THR A 481 -20.71 -0.23 6.31
CA THR A 481 -21.87 -0.84 5.63
C THR A 481 -23.02 -1.18 6.58
N VAL A 482 -22.76 -1.13 7.88
CA VAL A 482 -23.73 -1.51 8.93
C VAL A 482 -24.53 -0.27 9.37
N PRO A 483 -25.88 -0.34 9.50
CA PRO A 483 -26.69 0.78 9.98
C PRO A 483 -26.26 1.28 11.36
N SER A 484 -26.31 2.59 11.59
CA SER A 484 -25.79 3.23 12.81
C SER A 484 -26.54 2.88 14.10
N GLU A 485 -27.79 2.41 13.99
CA GLU A 485 -28.67 2.09 15.14
C GLU A 485 -29.01 0.60 15.19
N ILE A 486 -28.00 -0.27 15.11
CA ILE A 486 -28.21 -1.72 15.09
C ILE A 486 -27.67 -2.37 16.36
N SER A 487 -28.27 -3.49 16.78
CA SER A 487 -27.75 -4.26 17.90
C SER A 487 -26.53 -5.11 17.50
N VAL A 488 -25.64 -5.38 18.48
CA VAL A 488 -24.51 -6.28 18.31
C VAL A 488 -24.95 -7.66 17.79
N ASP A 489 -26.07 -8.16 18.28
CA ASP A 489 -26.63 -9.46 17.86
C ASP A 489 -27.00 -9.47 16.37
N ALA A 490 -27.62 -8.40 15.86
CA ALA A 490 -27.95 -8.31 14.44
C ALA A 490 -26.68 -8.16 13.58
N VAL A 491 -25.66 -7.40 14.03
CA VAL A 491 -24.37 -7.34 13.32
C VAL A 491 -23.77 -8.74 13.17
N LEU A 492 -23.74 -9.52 14.24
CA LEU A 492 -23.12 -10.85 14.25
C LEU A 492 -23.92 -11.90 13.46
N HIS A 493 -25.26 -11.81 13.43
CA HIS A 493 -26.11 -12.86 12.88
C HIS A 493 -26.76 -12.52 11.53
N GLU A 494 -26.82 -11.26 11.14
CA GLU A 494 -27.41 -10.82 9.87
C GLU A 494 -26.37 -10.26 8.91
N PHE A 495 -25.53 -9.31 9.34
CA PHE A 495 -24.59 -8.59 8.46
C PHE A 495 -23.25 -9.30 8.28
N LEU A 496 -22.64 -9.77 9.36
CA LEU A 496 -21.32 -10.41 9.29
C LEU A 496 -21.31 -11.71 8.47
N PRO A 497 -22.36 -12.57 8.48
CA PRO A 497 -22.41 -13.73 7.60
C PRO A 497 -22.40 -13.38 6.12
N GLU A 498 -23.04 -12.28 5.72
CA GLU A 498 -22.99 -11.78 4.33
C GLU A 498 -21.60 -11.28 3.95
N GLU A 499 -20.93 -10.59 4.88
CA GLU A 499 -19.54 -10.16 4.69
C GLU A 499 -18.60 -11.36 4.53
N LEU A 500 -18.67 -12.33 5.43
CA LEU A 500 -17.84 -13.53 5.43
C LEU A 500 -18.07 -14.41 4.19
N ALA A 501 -19.31 -14.42 3.65
CA ALA A 501 -19.61 -15.15 2.42
C ALA A 501 -18.84 -14.60 1.20
N LYS A 502 -18.50 -13.31 1.18
CA LYS A 502 -17.67 -12.71 0.13
C LYS A 502 -16.28 -13.36 0.07
N TYR A 503 -15.79 -13.84 1.20
CA TYR A 503 -14.51 -14.52 1.35
C TYR A 503 -14.65 -16.05 1.39
N GLY A 504 -15.75 -16.61 0.88
CA GLY A 504 -15.96 -18.05 0.75
C GLY A 504 -16.22 -18.81 2.04
N VAL A 505 -16.49 -18.13 3.16
CA VAL A 505 -16.86 -18.77 4.42
C VAL A 505 -18.28 -19.33 4.31
N ARG A 506 -18.42 -20.65 4.50
CA ARG A 506 -19.70 -21.36 4.34
C ARG A 506 -20.52 -21.42 5.63
N ASP A 507 -19.87 -21.47 6.77
CA ASP A 507 -20.52 -21.54 8.09
C ASP A 507 -19.97 -20.44 9.02
N ALA A 508 -20.51 -19.23 8.84
CA ALA A 508 -20.15 -18.08 9.66
C ALA A 508 -20.47 -18.30 11.16
N LYS A 509 -21.51 -19.09 11.48
CA LYS A 509 -21.88 -19.36 12.87
C LYS A 509 -20.89 -20.27 13.57
N ALA A 510 -20.41 -21.31 12.88
CA ALA A 510 -19.34 -22.15 13.42
C ALA A 510 -18.06 -21.35 13.63
N LEU A 511 -17.73 -20.49 12.67
CA LEU A 511 -16.55 -19.63 12.76
C LEU A 511 -16.64 -18.62 13.91
N LEU A 512 -17.77 -17.96 14.09
CA LEU A 512 -17.97 -17.03 15.21
C LEU A 512 -17.75 -17.67 16.57
N ARG A 513 -18.13 -18.95 16.76
CA ARG A 513 -17.87 -19.68 18.02
C ARG A 513 -16.40 -19.89 18.33
N VAL A 514 -15.54 -19.84 17.33
CA VAL A 514 -14.08 -19.93 17.53
C VAL A 514 -13.53 -18.66 18.19
N TYR A 515 -14.10 -17.51 17.85
CA TYR A 515 -13.66 -16.19 18.33
C TYR A 515 -14.49 -15.66 19.51
N LEU A 516 -15.71 -16.14 19.67
CA LEU A 516 -16.67 -15.72 20.70
C LEU A 516 -17.24 -16.95 21.42
N ASN A 517 -16.85 -17.13 22.68
CA ASN A 517 -17.39 -18.22 23.53
C ASN A 517 -18.87 -18.04 23.86
N ASP A 518 -19.30 -16.77 24.01
CA ASP A 518 -20.70 -16.38 24.26
C ASP A 518 -20.97 -15.02 23.60
N THR A 519 -22.06 -14.93 22.86
CA THR A 519 -22.52 -13.69 22.23
C THR A 519 -23.52 -12.92 23.08
N THR A 520 -24.03 -13.52 24.17
CA THR A 520 -25.06 -12.90 25.03
C THR A 520 -24.44 -11.77 25.86
N GLY A 521 -24.96 -10.54 25.69
CA GLY A 521 -24.47 -9.36 26.43
C GLY A 521 -23.12 -8.84 26.02
N LEU A 522 -22.63 -9.21 24.83
CA LEU A 522 -21.38 -8.72 24.29
C LEU A 522 -21.45 -7.20 24.05
N SER A 523 -20.45 -6.47 24.54
CA SER A 523 -20.34 -5.03 24.28
C SER A 523 -19.94 -4.76 22.83
N TRP A 524 -20.17 -3.53 22.34
CA TRP A 524 -19.74 -3.12 21.02
C TRP A 524 -18.23 -3.30 20.84
N ASP A 525 -17.42 -2.87 21.81
CA ASP A 525 -15.96 -2.99 21.78
C ASP A 525 -15.51 -4.46 21.75
N GLY A 526 -16.17 -5.32 22.53
CA GLY A 526 -15.91 -6.77 22.50
C GLY A 526 -16.20 -7.39 21.14
N MET A 527 -17.32 -7.03 20.51
CA MET A 527 -17.67 -7.45 19.16
C MET A 527 -16.66 -6.91 18.13
N GLN A 528 -16.34 -5.63 18.20
CA GLN A 528 -15.34 -5.02 17.32
C GLN A 528 -14.01 -5.74 17.40
N SER A 529 -13.52 -6.01 18.60
CA SER A 529 -12.25 -6.72 18.81
C SER A 529 -12.29 -8.12 18.19
N ALA A 530 -13.33 -8.89 18.48
CA ALA A 530 -13.47 -10.27 17.99
C ALA A 530 -13.62 -10.35 16.47
N VAL A 531 -14.46 -9.50 15.87
CA VAL A 531 -14.63 -9.44 14.41
C VAL A 531 -13.37 -8.94 13.71
N SER A 532 -12.68 -7.96 14.32
CA SER A 532 -11.39 -7.49 13.82
C SER A 532 -10.34 -8.61 13.79
N HIS A 533 -10.22 -9.39 14.87
CA HIS A 533 -9.32 -10.55 14.90
C HIS A 533 -9.72 -11.62 13.87
N LEU A 534 -11.01 -11.93 13.76
CA LEU A 534 -11.51 -12.89 12.77
C LEU A 534 -11.17 -12.47 11.34
N LEU A 535 -11.46 -11.21 10.97
CA LEU A 535 -11.11 -10.69 9.64
C LEU A 535 -9.60 -10.61 9.42
N GLY A 536 -8.83 -10.27 10.46
CA GLY A 536 -7.38 -10.28 10.43
C GLY A 536 -6.80 -11.64 10.14
N ASP A 537 -7.29 -12.66 10.86
CA ASP A 537 -6.86 -14.05 10.66
C ASP A 537 -7.25 -14.55 9.26
N LEU A 538 -8.49 -14.31 8.85
CA LEU A 538 -9.01 -14.76 7.55
C LEU A 538 -8.25 -14.16 6.37
N LEU A 539 -7.99 -12.85 6.41
CA LEU A 539 -7.49 -12.11 5.25
C LEU A 539 -5.95 -12.01 5.19
N TYR A 540 -5.27 -12.09 6.35
CA TYR A 540 -3.85 -11.76 6.42
C TYR A 540 -3.00 -12.75 7.19
N VAL A 541 -3.35 -13.06 8.45
CA VAL A 541 -2.49 -13.85 9.34
C VAL A 541 -2.40 -15.31 8.87
N CYS A 542 -3.55 -15.97 8.68
CA CYS A 542 -3.56 -17.37 8.27
C CYS A 542 -3.03 -17.56 6.84
N PRO A 543 -3.35 -16.69 5.86
CA PRO A 543 -2.69 -16.72 4.56
C PRO A 543 -1.16 -16.55 4.62
N THR A 544 -0.65 -15.68 5.50
CA THR A 544 0.80 -15.50 5.69
C THR A 544 1.44 -16.76 6.27
N ARG A 545 0.83 -17.36 7.29
CA ARG A 545 1.27 -18.63 7.90
C ARG A 545 1.26 -19.78 6.91
N LEU A 546 0.21 -19.88 6.10
CA LEU A 546 0.13 -20.91 5.07
C LEU A 546 1.30 -20.81 4.09
N LEU A 547 1.63 -19.59 3.64
CA LEU A 547 2.81 -19.38 2.79
C LEU A 547 4.11 -19.73 3.51
N ALA A 548 4.28 -19.32 4.77
CA ALA A 548 5.46 -19.67 5.57
C ALA A 548 5.65 -21.18 5.67
N ARG A 549 4.58 -21.91 5.94
CA ARG A 549 4.55 -23.36 6.02
C ARG A 549 4.95 -24.01 4.69
N TYR A 550 4.38 -23.55 3.58
CA TYR A 550 4.73 -24.09 2.25
C TYR A 550 6.18 -23.81 1.87
N LEU A 551 6.70 -22.61 2.13
CA LEU A 551 8.08 -22.25 1.82
C LEU A 551 9.08 -23.01 2.70
N SER A 552 8.75 -23.31 3.95
CA SER A 552 9.59 -24.09 4.87
C SER A 552 9.52 -25.59 4.62
N TRP A 553 8.42 -26.08 4.01
CA TRP A 553 8.18 -27.50 3.85
C TRP A 553 8.97 -28.10 2.68
N GLY A 554 9.94 -28.94 3.00
CA GLY A 554 10.69 -29.73 2.01
C GLY A 554 11.66 -28.92 1.14
N THR A 555 11.91 -27.65 1.47
CA THR A 555 12.94 -26.81 0.84
C THR A 555 14.09 -26.55 1.83
N ASP A 556 15.25 -26.15 1.31
CA ASP A 556 16.32 -25.60 2.16
C ASP A 556 16.14 -24.06 2.36
N SER A 557 14.95 -23.53 2.05
CA SER A 557 14.61 -22.11 2.28
C SER A 557 14.53 -21.79 3.76
N GLN A 558 15.05 -20.62 4.12
CA GLN A 558 14.97 -20.11 5.50
C GLN A 558 13.80 -19.14 5.59
N VAL A 559 12.83 -19.45 6.43
CA VAL A 559 11.66 -18.61 6.66
C VAL A 559 11.67 -18.15 8.11
N HIS A 560 11.59 -16.86 8.33
CA HIS A 560 11.50 -16.26 9.65
C HIS A 560 10.20 -15.46 9.74
N THR A 561 9.52 -15.57 10.88
CA THR A 561 8.25 -14.89 11.10
C THR A 561 8.33 -13.86 12.22
N PHE A 562 7.58 -12.76 12.05
CA PHE A 562 7.47 -11.71 13.05
C PHE A 562 6.01 -11.29 13.26
N ARG A 563 5.74 -10.71 14.43
CA ARG A 563 4.55 -9.93 14.75
C ARG A 563 5.01 -8.57 15.28
N MET A 564 4.47 -7.48 14.78
CA MET A 564 4.70 -6.16 15.36
C MET A 564 3.50 -5.73 16.20
N SER A 565 3.71 -5.48 17.48
CA SER A 565 2.66 -5.19 18.44
C SER A 565 2.75 -3.79 19.07
N GLN A 566 3.80 -3.02 18.79
CA GLN A 566 3.98 -1.68 19.31
C GLN A 566 3.04 -0.67 18.66
N ARG A 567 2.03 -0.22 19.41
CA ARG A 567 1.20 0.93 18.98
C ARG A 567 2.06 2.19 18.94
N MET A 568 1.86 2.99 17.87
CA MET A 568 2.52 4.28 17.73
C MET A 568 1.76 5.37 18.49
N SER A 569 2.48 6.24 19.21
CA SER A 569 1.89 7.34 19.99
C SER A 569 1.18 8.40 19.15
N TYR A 570 1.48 8.46 17.86
CA TYR A 570 0.82 9.34 16.89
C TYR A 570 -0.34 8.65 16.14
N SER A 571 -0.64 7.40 16.46
CA SER A 571 -1.76 6.67 15.88
C SER A 571 -3.07 7.01 16.58
N ASP A 572 -4.11 7.22 15.80
CA ASP A 572 -5.47 7.46 16.33
C ASP A 572 -6.16 6.17 16.80
N THR A 573 -5.54 5.00 16.58
CA THR A 573 -6.08 3.69 16.96
C THR A 573 -5.54 3.22 18.30
N GLU A 574 -6.28 2.35 19.00
CA GLU A 574 -5.87 1.80 20.31
C GLU A 574 -4.80 0.71 20.19
N THR A 575 -4.70 0.07 19.03
CA THR A 575 -3.77 -1.03 18.75
C THR A 575 -2.96 -0.74 17.50
N MET A 576 -1.83 -1.43 17.31
CA MET A 576 -1.06 -1.34 16.09
C MET A 576 -1.86 -1.88 14.89
N THR A 577 -2.01 -1.05 13.87
CA THR A 577 -2.75 -1.35 12.65
C THR A 577 -1.83 -1.52 11.43
N ARG A 578 -2.39 -2.01 10.33
CA ARG A 578 -1.65 -2.24 9.09
C ARG A 578 -0.86 -1.01 8.64
N TYR A 579 0.33 -1.24 8.12
CA TYR A 579 1.32 -0.27 7.65
C TYR A 579 2.07 0.51 8.74
N GLU A 580 1.70 0.41 10.02
CA GLU A 580 2.50 1.01 11.10
C GLU A 580 3.84 0.28 11.30
N ASP A 581 3.91 -0.99 10.96
CA ASP A 581 5.14 -1.77 10.84
C ASP A 581 6.10 -1.19 9.79
N VAL A 582 5.56 -0.77 8.66
CA VAL A 582 6.32 -0.09 7.60
C VAL A 582 6.82 1.28 8.06
N ASP A 583 6.04 2.00 8.87
CA ASP A 583 6.47 3.26 9.49
C ASP A 583 7.76 3.06 10.33
N LEU A 584 7.88 1.95 11.06
CA LEU A 584 9.10 1.61 11.80
C LEU A 584 10.29 1.35 10.87
N VAL A 585 10.08 0.60 9.79
CA VAL A 585 11.12 0.26 8.80
C VAL A 585 11.63 1.51 8.07
N PHE A 586 10.74 2.43 7.71
CA PHE A 586 11.10 3.67 7.01
C PHE A 586 11.47 4.84 7.95
N GLY A 587 11.55 4.60 9.26
CA GLY A 587 12.00 5.58 10.24
C GLY A 587 11.02 6.74 10.45
N ARG A 588 9.71 6.54 10.26
CA ARG A 588 8.71 7.58 10.53
C ARG A 588 8.75 8.08 11.96
N PRO A 589 8.90 7.23 13.01
CA PRO A 589 9.03 7.72 14.39
C PRO A 589 10.19 8.68 14.61
N LEU A 590 11.25 8.60 13.81
CA LEU A 590 12.43 9.47 13.92
C LEU A 590 12.18 10.90 13.45
N ARG A 591 11.11 11.12 12.66
CA ARG A 591 10.77 12.43 12.06
C ARG A 591 9.36 12.91 12.42
N GLN A 592 8.53 12.04 13.02
CA GLN A 592 7.14 12.36 13.35
C GLN A 592 7.09 13.09 14.69
N PRO A 593 6.52 14.31 14.78
CA PRO A 593 6.25 14.96 16.05
C PRO A 593 5.34 14.10 16.94
N GLY A 594 5.63 14.04 18.23
CA GLY A 594 4.86 13.26 19.19
C GLY A 594 5.34 11.82 19.39
N SER A 595 6.26 11.30 18.57
CA SER A 595 6.86 9.99 18.80
C SER A 595 7.69 9.96 20.08
N THR A 596 7.53 8.91 20.88
CA THR A 596 8.31 8.68 22.10
C THR A 596 9.75 8.24 21.79
N GLU A 597 10.65 8.37 22.76
CA GLU A 597 12.03 7.88 22.60
C GLU A 597 12.09 6.36 22.46
N ALA A 598 11.19 5.62 23.10
CA ALA A 598 11.09 4.17 22.95
C ALA A 598 10.75 3.78 21.51
N GLU A 599 9.80 4.46 20.86
CA GLU A 599 9.45 4.23 19.45
C GLU A 599 10.60 4.59 18.50
N LYS A 600 11.34 5.65 18.79
CA LYS A 600 12.52 6.04 18.02
C LYS A 600 13.64 5.00 18.12
N ILE A 601 13.88 4.48 19.33
CA ILE A 601 14.85 3.40 19.56
C ILE A 601 14.41 2.15 18.80
N LEU A 602 13.14 1.74 18.96
CA LEU A 602 12.58 0.59 18.25
C LEU A 602 12.73 0.72 16.74
N SER A 603 12.42 1.90 16.18
CA SER A 603 12.57 2.14 14.74
C SER A 603 14.03 1.97 14.28
N ARG A 604 15.03 2.44 15.03
CA ARG A 604 16.45 2.22 14.72
C ARG A 604 16.84 0.74 14.78
N GLU A 605 16.29 0.00 15.73
CA GLU A 605 16.54 -1.44 15.86
C GLU A 605 15.90 -2.23 14.71
N VAL A 606 14.68 -1.90 14.32
CA VAL A 606 14.01 -2.49 13.16
C VAL A 606 14.76 -2.18 11.87
N ILE A 607 15.16 -0.91 11.63
CA ILE A 607 15.99 -0.53 10.48
C ILE A 607 17.28 -1.37 10.45
N ARG A 608 17.95 -1.53 11.60
CA ARG A 608 19.17 -2.34 11.69
C ARG A 608 18.90 -3.80 11.37
N ALA A 609 17.84 -4.38 11.91
CA ALA A 609 17.46 -5.78 11.70
C ALA A 609 17.16 -6.06 10.22
N TRP A 610 16.31 -5.24 9.58
CA TRP A 610 15.97 -5.37 8.14
C TRP A 610 17.18 -5.15 7.24
N SER A 611 18.03 -4.19 7.59
CA SER A 611 19.27 -3.93 6.84
C SER A 611 20.30 -5.07 6.99
N ASN A 612 20.42 -5.69 8.16
CA ASN A 612 21.28 -6.84 8.37
C ASN A 612 20.75 -8.07 7.63
N PHE A 613 19.44 -8.29 7.64
CA PHE A 613 18.82 -9.30 6.80
C PHE A 613 19.11 -9.06 5.33
N ALA A 614 19.03 -7.81 4.86
CA ALA A 614 19.36 -7.47 3.48
C ALA A 614 20.84 -7.74 3.15
N LYS A 615 21.76 -7.41 4.05
CA LYS A 615 23.21 -7.59 3.85
C LYS A 615 23.67 -9.04 3.93
N PHE A 616 23.19 -9.75 4.93
CA PHE A 616 23.82 -10.99 5.39
C PHE A 616 22.82 -12.16 5.51
N GLY A 617 21.50 -11.93 5.35
CA GLY A 617 20.47 -12.90 5.71
C GLY A 617 20.34 -13.13 7.22
N SER A 618 21.05 -12.35 8.04
CA SER A 618 21.06 -12.51 9.49
C SER A 618 20.07 -11.56 10.17
N LEU A 619 19.44 -12.07 11.21
CA LEU A 619 18.50 -11.33 12.06
C LEU A 619 19.09 -11.18 13.48
N PRO A 620 18.63 -10.21 14.27
CA PRO A 620 19.11 -10.03 15.65
C PRO A 620 18.75 -11.25 16.52
N ALA A 621 19.52 -11.46 17.57
CA ALA A 621 19.16 -12.40 18.62
C ALA A 621 17.86 -11.95 19.32
N VAL A 622 17.06 -12.90 19.76
CA VAL A 622 15.76 -12.70 20.38
C VAL A 622 15.74 -13.19 21.83
N ASN A 623 14.89 -12.60 22.67
CA ASN A 623 14.70 -13.04 24.02
C ASN A 623 13.69 -14.21 24.05
N ASP A 624 14.09 -15.30 24.62
CA ASP A 624 13.18 -16.41 24.90
C ASP A 624 12.66 -16.29 26.35
N SER A 625 11.41 -15.92 26.49
CA SER A 625 10.76 -15.74 27.79
C SER A 625 10.64 -17.04 28.58
N SER A 626 10.65 -18.20 27.91
CA SER A 626 10.51 -19.50 28.54
C SER A 626 11.78 -19.97 29.23
N SER A 627 12.93 -19.67 28.65
CA SER A 627 14.26 -20.03 29.18
C SER A 627 14.96 -18.87 29.90
N GLY A 628 14.49 -17.65 29.71
CA GLY A 628 15.15 -16.42 30.21
C GLY A 628 16.50 -16.16 29.52
N SER A 629 16.76 -16.76 28.39
CA SER A 629 18.00 -16.64 27.62
C SER A 629 17.78 -15.90 26.30
N THR A 630 18.87 -15.45 25.70
CA THR A 630 18.88 -14.90 24.34
C THR A 630 19.28 -16.00 23.37
N ILE A 631 18.48 -16.22 22.32
CA ILE A 631 18.70 -17.25 21.29
C ILE A 631 18.80 -16.60 19.90
N GLU A 632 19.27 -17.33 18.92
CA GLU A 632 19.16 -16.91 17.52
C GLU A 632 17.69 -16.81 17.11
N TRP A 633 17.36 -15.89 16.18
CA TRP A 633 16.02 -15.79 15.63
C TRP A 633 15.63 -17.10 14.95
N PRO A 634 14.63 -17.84 15.45
CA PRO A 634 14.34 -19.17 14.96
C PRO A 634 13.79 -19.14 13.52
N SER A 635 14.11 -20.20 12.77
CA SER A 635 13.45 -20.47 11.50
C SER A 635 12.09 -21.09 11.75
N TYR A 636 11.10 -20.67 10.96
CA TYR A 636 9.76 -21.27 10.96
C TYR A 636 9.82 -22.69 10.42
N THR A 637 9.29 -23.63 11.16
CA THR A 637 9.17 -25.05 10.75
C THR A 637 7.79 -25.60 11.10
N ASP A 638 7.37 -26.70 10.48
CA ASP A 638 6.09 -27.35 10.80
C ASP A 638 5.96 -27.79 12.28
N ASN A 639 7.08 -28.04 12.93
CA ASN A 639 7.11 -28.46 14.33
C ASN A 639 7.23 -27.29 15.30
N GLU A 640 7.92 -26.23 14.86
CA GLU A 640 8.16 -25.02 15.62
C GLU A 640 7.68 -23.82 14.79
N GLU A 641 6.40 -23.50 14.95
CA GLU A 641 5.79 -22.32 14.34
C GLU A 641 6.16 -21.08 15.17
N ALA A 642 7.47 -20.82 15.26
CA ALA A 642 8.03 -19.76 16.10
C ALA A 642 7.76 -18.38 15.48
N THR A 643 7.25 -17.44 16.26
CA THR A 643 7.03 -16.05 15.86
C THR A 643 7.72 -15.11 16.84
N VAL A 644 8.38 -14.08 16.33
CA VAL A 644 9.03 -13.06 17.15
C VAL A 644 8.17 -11.82 17.24
N ASP A 645 7.76 -11.47 18.45
CA ASP A 645 7.05 -10.22 18.72
C ASP A 645 8.02 -9.06 18.83
N ILE A 646 7.75 -7.99 18.10
CA ILE A 646 8.55 -6.78 18.01
C ILE A 646 7.78 -5.63 18.65
N SER A 647 8.31 -5.14 19.76
CA SER A 647 7.70 -4.04 20.52
C SER A 647 8.76 -3.19 21.22
N ALA A 648 8.34 -2.18 21.98
CA ALA A 648 9.25 -1.32 22.74
C ALA A 648 10.08 -2.06 23.79
N VAL A 649 9.68 -3.29 24.16
CA VAL A 649 10.46 -4.14 25.07
C VAL A 649 11.47 -5.04 24.34
N GLY A 650 11.59 -4.91 23.02
CA GLY A 650 12.57 -5.61 22.19
C GLY A 650 11.98 -6.70 21.31
N PHE A 651 12.82 -7.63 20.90
CA PHE A 651 12.50 -8.79 20.05
C PHE A 651 12.32 -10.00 20.97
N ASN A 652 11.08 -10.50 21.08
CA ASN A 652 10.74 -11.56 22.02
C ASN A 652 10.11 -12.75 21.30
N LEU A 653 10.58 -13.96 21.59
CA LEU A 653 9.92 -15.16 21.09
C LEU A 653 8.57 -15.32 21.81
N VAL A 654 7.52 -15.51 21.05
CA VAL A 654 6.16 -15.69 21.55
C VAL A 654 5.56 -16.98 20.98
N PRO A 655 4.66 -17.63 21.76
CA PRO A 655 3.84 -18.72 21.24
C PRO A 655 2.97 -18.20 20.09
N ASP A 656 2.71 -19.06 19.12
CA ASP A 656 1.81 -18.74 18.05
C ASP A 656 0.34 -18.85 18.49
N GLU A 657 -0.24 -17.73 18.82
CA GLU A 657 -1.64 -17.61 19.31
C GLU A 657 -2.66 -17.93 18.20
N HIS A 658 -2.31 -17.72 16.94
CA HIS A 658 -3.23 -17.88 15.79
C HIS A 658 -3.30 -19.31 15.26
N ARG A 659 -2.44 -20.24 15.74
CA ARG A 659 -2.40 -21.63 15.25
C ARG A 659 -3.75 -22.33 15.29
N HIS A 660 -4.46 -22.24 16.42
CA HIS A 660 -5.77 -22.87 16.59
C HIS A 660 -6.81 -22.21 15.67
N HIS A 661 -6.87 -20.90 15.61
CA HIS A 661 -7.80 -20.16 14.77
C HIS A 661 -7.60 -20.49 13.29
N CYS A 662 -6.37 -20.48 12.81
CA CYS A 662 -6.06 -20.78 11.42
C CYS A 662 -6.42 -22.23 11.05
N PHE A 663 -6.22 -23.18 11.94
CA PHE A 663 -6.65 -24.57 11.73
C PHE A 663 -8.18 -24.68 11.59
N GLN A 664 -8.94 -23.98 12.41
CA GLN A 664 -10.40 -23.96 12.35
C GLN A 664 -10.89 -23.22 11.08
N LEU A 665 -10.26 -22.10 10.73
CA LEU A 665 -10.56 -21.38 9.49
C LEU A 665 -10.37 -22.27 8.27
N GLN A 666 -9.26 -23.01 8.21
CA GLN A 666 -8.96 -23.94 7.11
C GLN A 666 -10.03 -25.04 6.96
N ALA A 667 -10.65 -25.47 8.06
CA ALA A 667 -11.72 -26.47 8.05
C ALA A 667 -13.08 -25.90 7.62
N LEU A 668 -13.33 -24.61 7.86
CA LEU A 668 -14.63 -23.95 7.67
C LEU A 668 -14.72 -23.06 6.43
N ALA A 669 -13.59 -22.64 5.89
CA ALA A 669 -13.50 -21.89 4.63
C ALA A 669 -13.34 -22.84 3.43
N ALA A 670 -13.54 -22.32 2.22
CA ALA A 670 -13.22 -23.09 1.02
C ALA A 670 -11.71 -23.41 0.99
N ALA A 671 -11.36 -24.61 0.54
CA ALA A 671 -9.98 -25.14 0.59
C ALA A 671 -8.92 -24.28 -0.11
N ASP A 672 -9.35 -23.31 -0.94
CA ASP A 672 -8.48 -22.43 -1.73
C ASP A 672 -8.16 -21.10 -1.06
N ILE A 673 -8.73 -20.84 0.13
CA ILE A 673 -8.63 -19.53 0.82
C ILE A 673 -7.65 -19.56 2.01
N VAL A 674 -7.45 -20.73 2.61
CA VAL A 674 -6.62 -20.86 3.83
C VAL A 674 -5.70 -22.07 3.75
#